data_0c03004f7d54443f9ca49c1326fc2195
#
_entry.id   0c03004f7d54443f9ca49c1326fc2195
#
_cell.length_a   1.000
_cell.length_b   1.000
_cell.length_c   1.000
_cell.angle_alpha   90.00
_cell.angle_beta   90.00
_cell.angle_gamma   90.00
#
_symmetry.space_group_name_H-M   'P 1'
#
loop_
_entity.id
_entity.type
_entity.pdbx_description
1 polymer ?
#
loop_
_entity_poly.entity_id
_entity_poly.type
_entity_poly.pdbx_seq_one_letter_code
_entity_poly.pdbx_strand_id
1 'polypeptide(L)'
;MNIPQKLAAEFQLRQEQIDNTIALLDDGKTIPFIARYRKERTGSLDDQVLRAIDNRLQYLRKLEQRKEEICTAIEAQGKLTPELEEKIRGAETLVETEDLYLPYRPKRKTRASMAIARGLEPLARILMAQNPRTNPAQEAEAFLQEEVPDTEAALQGAMDVLAEEMANDADLRKQMRRLVMSAGTIQSRATEEDADTPYQNYYDYAEPVKRIVGHRILAIDRGEREGALKVAVTLPEGHGASLLIQKFVKNQSPCGKLVQTAAEDAFQRLLFPAVERETRKALTEQAATAAIGVFASNLRQLLMAAPLKNRIVLGVDPGYRTGCKLAVVDETGKVLDTGVAHITVSKGASLEREKDVIRKMLRKHHVTAVAIGNGTASRESEAVVAELLKELPYSAAYMVVSEAGASVYSASKLAAEEFPEYDVSLRSAVSIARRLQDPLAELVKIDPQAIGVGQYQHDMPKAELSAALDGVVEDCVNHVGVDLNTASFSLLSHIAGINQTIAKNIVTYRTENGAFTDRKQRKKVAKLGPKAFEQCAGFLRVSGAKNPLDNTAVHPESYGAAEQILQECGFQLADIAGQDRSEIGAIAKQHGISAIAKKAGVGEPTVRDILKELEKPGRDPRDELPPPLLRSGDIMELKDLKPGMELVGTVRNVIDFGCFVDVGVHEDGLVHISQICDRFIKHPLEAVKVGEVVKVWVLDVDLKRKRIALTMKPPKKG
;
A
#
# COMPACT_ATOMS: atom_id res chain seq x y z
N MET A 1 3.52 23.44 -18.70
CA MET A 1 3.07 22.09 -19.17
C MET A 1 1.55 22.03 -19.16
N ASN A 2 0.93 21.38 -20.16
CA ASN A 2 -0.53 21.12 -20.10
C ASN A 2 -0.77 19.83 -19.30
N ILE A 3 -1.07 19.97 -18.00
CA ILE A 3 -1.25 18.84 -17.08
C ILE A 3 -2.37 17.89 -17.53
N PRO A 4 -3.58 18.38 -17.91
CA PRO A 4 -4.65 17.50 -18.37
C PRO A 4 -4.27 16.65 -19.60
N GLN A 5 -3.61 17.25 -20.59
CA GLN A 5 -3.15 16.50 -21.78
C GLN A 5 -2.09 15.44 -21.43
N LYS A 6 -1.17 15.76 -20.51
CA LYS A 6 -0.15 14.81 -20.06
C LYS A 6 -0.79 13.62 -19.33
N LEU A 7 -1.74 13.88 -18.43
CA LEU A 7 -2.49 12.82 -17.75
C LEU A 7 -3.28 11.94 -18.72
N ALA A 8 -3.94 12.54 -19.71
CA ALA A 8 -4.69 11.80 -20.74
C ALA A 8 -3.77 10.83 -21.50
N ALA A 9 -2.57 11.29 -21.87
CA ALA A 9 -1.58 10.46 -22.55
C ALA A 9 -1.00 9.36 -21.64
N GLU A 10 -0.63 9.68 -20.40
CA GLU A 10 -0.03 8.73 -19.44
C GLU A 10 -0.99 7.59 -19.04
N PHE A 11 -2.27 7.93 -18.83
CA PHE A 11 -3.31 6.95 -18.45
C PHE A 11 -4.06 6.34 -19.64
N GLN A 12 -3.76 6.76 -20.87
CA GLN A 12 -4.44 6.33 -22.11
C GLN A 12 -5.97 6.54 -22.04
N LEU A 13 -6.37 7.67 -21.47
CA LEU A 13 -7.76 8.07 -21.31
C LEU A 13 -8.11 9.23 -22.26
N ARG A 14 -9.42 9.40 -22.53
CA ARG A 14 -9.91 10.53 -23.30
C ARG A 14 -9.73 11.83 -22.51
N GLN A 15 -9.45 12.92 -23.21
CA GLN A 15 -9.25 14.24 -22.57
C GLN A 15 -10.44 14.63 -21.69
N GLU A 16 -11.67 14.44 -22.17
CA GLU A 16 -12.89 14.73 -21.42
C GLU A 16 -12.99 13.98 -20.08
N GLN A 17 -12.53 12.71 -20.03
CA GLN A 17 -12.54 11.93 -18.79
C GLN A 17 -11.60 12.54 -17.75
N ILE A 18 -10.43 12.97 -18.18
CA ILE A 18 -9.43 13.62 -17.31
C ILE A 18 -9.93 15.00 -16.85
N ASP A 19 -10.43 15.83 -17.75
CA ASP A 19 -10.93 17.18 -17.43
C ASP A 19 -12.08 17.10 -16.42
N ASN A 20 -13.03 16.19 -16.62
CA ASN A 20 -14.13 15.96 -15.68
C ASN A 20 -13.63 15.42 -14.32
N THR A 21 -12.63 14.51 -14.33
CA THR A 21 -12.06 13.96 -13.11
C THR A 21 -11.38 15.06 -12.30
N ILE A 22 -10.54 15.88 -12.94
CA ILE A 22 -9.86 17.00 -12.29
C ILE A 22 -10.90 18.00 -11.72
N ALA A 23 -11.92 18.34 -12.49
CA ALA A 23 -12.97 19.26 -12.02
C ALA A 23 -13.72 18.71 -10.79
N LEU A 24 -13.99 17.42 -10.72
CA LEU A 24 -14.64 16.78 -9.58
C LEU A 24 -13.72 16.76 -8.34
N LEU A 25 -12.43 16.47 -8.52
CA LEU A 25 -11.43 16.49 -7.44
C LEU A 25 -11.25 17.91 -6.90
N ASP A 26 -11.19 18.93 -7.77
CA ASP A 26 -11.05 20.33 -7.40
C ASP A 26 -12.31 20.90 -6.70
N ASP A 27 -13.50 20.35 -6.99
CA ASP A 27 -14.74 20.63 -6.25
C ASP A 27 -14.78 19.94 -4.85
N GLY A 28 -13.73 19.17 -4.52
CA GLY A 28 -13.60 18.49 -3.24
C GLY A 28 -14.47 17.24 -3.12
N LYS A 29 -14.83 16.61 -4.23
CA LYS A 29 -15.49 15.30 -4.22
C LYS A 29 -14.49 14.21 -3.87
N THR A 30 -14.90 13.29 -3.02
CA THR A 30 -14.07 12.13 -2.61
C THR A 30 -14.00 11.09 -3.71
N ILE A 31 -12.90 10.33 -3.74
CA ILE A 31 -12.68 9.29 -4.75
C ILE A 31 -13.80 8.24 -4.74
N PRO A 32 -14.24 7.68 -3.59
CA PRO A 32 -15.35 6.72 -3.58
C PRO A 32 -16.65 7.29 -4.15
N PHE A 33 -16.95 8.56 -3.87
CA PHE A 33 -18.12 9.21 -4.41
C PHE A 33 -18.06 9.37 -5.94
N ILE A 34 -16.90 9.79 -6.47
CA ILE A 34 -16.66 9.90 -7.90
C ILE A 34 -16.81 8.54 -8.59
N ALA A 35 -16.13 7.52 -8.06
CA ALA A 35 -16.14 6.16 -8.61
C ALA A 35 -17.56 5.55 -8.66
N ARG A 36 -18.39 5.81 -7.65
CA ARG A 36 -19.70 5.21 -7.54
C ARG A 36 -20.82 6.03 -8.21
N TYR A 37 -20.82 7.36 -8.04
CA TYR A 37 -21.95 8.21 -8.39
C TYR A 37 -21.70 9.23 -9.51
N ARG A 38 -20.51 9.24 -10.13
CA ARG A 38 -20.17 10.14 -11.23
C ARG A 38 -19.60 9.39 -12.45
N LYS A 39 -20.02 8.12 -12.62
CA LYS A 39 -19.52 7.21 -13.65
C LYS A 39 -19.69 7.76 -15.08
N GLU A 40 -20.82 8.39 -15.39
CA GLU A 40 -21.04 8.97 -16.71
C GLU A 40 -20.05 10.09 -17.04
N ARG A 41 -19.67 10.89 -16.04
CA ARG A 41 -18.72 12.00 -16.23
C ARG A 41 -17.29 11.53 -16.40
N THR A 42 -16.90 10.46 -15.70
CA THR A 42 -15.54 9.93 -15.73
C THR A 42 -15.36 8.76 -16.71
N GLY A 43 -16.45 8.26 -17.33
CA GLY A 43 -16.40 7.06 -18.15
C GLY A 43 -16.15 5.79 -17.35
N SER A 44 -16.74 5.69 -16.16
CA SER A 44 -16.68 4.52 -15.27
C SER A 44 -15.27 4.18 -14.75
N LEU A 45 -14.43 5.17 -14.50
CA LEU A 45 -13.15 4.96 -13.84
C LEU A 45 -13.38 4.41 -12.43
N ASP A 46 -12.59 3.39 -12.06
CA ASP A 46 -12.63 2.82 -10.72
C ASP A 46 -11.83 3.65 -9.69
N ASP A 47 -11.97 3.29 -8.43
CA ASP A 47 -11.32 3.97 -7.30
C ASP A 47 -9.79 3.97 -7.41
N GLN A 48 -9.19 2.88 -7.91
CA GLN A 48 -7.73 2.75 -8.04
C GLN A 48 -7.18 3.67 -9.11
N VAL A 49 -7.82 3.69 -10.28
CA VAL A 49 -7.45 4.59 -11.38
C VAL A 49 -7.63 6.06 -10.98
N LEU A 50 -8.75 6.41 -10.33
CA LEU A 50 -9.00 7.76 -9.84
C LEU A 50 -7.95 8.20 -8.82
N ARG A 51 -7.54 7.32 -7.89
CA ARG A 51 -6.50 7.59 -6.92
C ARG A 51 -5.13 7.76 -7.57
N ALA A 52 -4.82 6.95 -8.57
CA ALA A 52 -3.59 7.09 -9.35
C ALA A 52 -3.54 8.43 -10.10
N ILE A 53 -4.66 8.84 -10.72
CA ILE A 53 -4.79 10.14 -11.38
C ILE A 53 -4.59 11.28 -10.38
N ASP A 54 -5.23 11.24 -9.21
CA ASP A 54 -5.09 12.28 -8.18
C ASP A 54 -3.65 12.41 -7.70
N ASN A 55 -3.00 11.29 -7.34
CA ASN A 55 -1.60 11.28 -6.94
C ASN A 55 -0.69 11.88 -8.02
N ARG A 56 -0.91 11.51 -9.28
CA ARG A 56 -0.12 12.03 -10.40
C ARG A 56 -0.41 13.51 -10.66
N LEU A 57 -1.65 13.95 -10.54
CA LEU A 57 -2.06 15.35 -10.65
C LEU A 57 -1.33 16.21 -9.59
N GLN A 58 -1.33 15.77 -8.33
CA GLN A 58 -0.63 16.47 -7.25
C GLN A 58 0.88 16.56 -7.50
N TYR A 59 1.50 15.48 -8.01
CA TYR A 59 2.90 15.50 -8.40
C TYR A 59 3.18 16.52 -9.51
N LEU A 60 2.37 16.53 -10.58
CA LEU A 60 2.55 17.46 -11.69
C LEU A 60 2.34 18.92 -11.29
N ARG A 61 1.37 19.18 -10.39
CA ARG A 61 1.15 20.51 -9.82
C ARG A 61 2.37 20.98 -9.01
N LYS A 62 2.93 20.11 -8.17
CA LYS A 62 4.18 20.40 -7.44
C LYS A 62 5.35 20.64 -8.37
N LEU A 63 5.45 19.89 -9.46
CA LEU A 63 6.51 20.09 -10.46
C LEU A 63 6.40 21.47 -11.10
N GLU A 64 5.21 21.88 -11.55
CA GLU A 64 5.01 23.21 -12.17
C GLU A 64 5.25 24.35 -11.17
N GLN A 65 4.77 24.21 -9.93
CA GLN A 65 5.07 25.16 -8.87
C GLN A 65 6.59 25.28 -8.65
N ARG A 66 7.30 24.14 -8.59
CA ARG A 66 8.75 24.15 -8.38
C ARG A 66 9.53 24.79 -9.52
N LYS A 67 9.10 24.59 -10.76
CA LYS A 67 9.67 25.28 -11.93
C LYS A 67 9.55 26.80 -11.81
N GLU A 68 8.38 27.30 -11.40
CA GLU A 68 8.14 28.73 -11.22
C GLU A 68 9.02 29.32 -10.09
N GLU A 69 9.11 28.62 -8.96
CA GLU A 69 10.00 28.99 -7.85
C GLU A 69 11.47 29.11 -8.31
N ILE A 70 11.93 28.16 -9.13
CA ILE A 70 13.30 28.11 -9.64
C ILE A 70 13.53 29.24 -10.64
N CYS A 71 12.62 29.49 -11.58
CA CYS A 71 12.72 30.59 -12.52
C CYS A 71 12.83 31.92 -11.78
N THR A 72 11.94 32.17 -10.80
CA THR A 72 11.97 33.37 -9.95
C THR A 72 13.29 33.52 -9.19
N ALA A 73 13.81 32.41 -8.63
CA ALA A 73 15.08 32.44 -7.89
C ALA A 73 16.31 32.73 -8.76
N ILE A 74 16.32 32.27 -10.02
CA ILE A 74 17.39 32.53 -10.98
C ILE A 74 17.26 33.94 -11.55
N GLU A 75 16.06 34.41 -11.83
CA GLU A 75 15.76 35.78 -12.27
C GLU A 75 16.22 36.81 -11.25
N ALA A 76 15.96 36.57 -9.97
CA ALA A 76 16.44 37.44 -8.87
C ALA A 76 17.97 37.56 -8.81
N GLN A 77 18.71 36.61 -9.40
CA GLN A 77 20.16 36.65 -9.55
C GLN A 77 20.60 37.33 -10.87
N GLY A 78 19.65 37.74 -11.73
CA GLY A 78 19.95 38.33 -13.05
C GLY A 78 20.57 37.32 -14.04
N LYS A 79 20.34 35.99 -13.82
CA LYS A 79 21.00 34.93 -14.60
C LYS A 79 20.01 34.09 -15.43
N LEU A 80 18.73 34.42 -15.42
CA LEU A 80 17.74 33.69 -16.21
C LEU A 80 17.82 34.12 -17.68
N THR A 81 18.25 33.19 -18.54
CA THR A 81 18.21 33.39 -19.99
C THR A 81 16.98 32.74 -20.60
N PRO A 82 16.48 33.19 -21.77
CA PRO A 82 15.35 32.57 -22.46
C PRO A 82 15.54 31.06 -22.69
N GLU A 83 16.76 30.64 -23.08
CA GLU A 83 17.05 29.22 -23.32
C GLU A 83 17.02 28.39 -22.04
N LEU A 84 17.45 28.96 -20.91
CA LEU A 84 17.42 28.29 -19.62
C LEU A 84 15.95 28.16 -19.12
N GLU A 85 15.19 29.24 -19.27
CA GLU A 85 13.76 29.23 -18.93
C GLU A 85 13.01 28.17 -19.74
N GLU A 86 13.26 28.07 -21.05
CA GLU A 86 12.65 27.04 -21.90
C GLU A 86 13.03 25.63 -21.44
N LYS A 87 14.30 25.38 -21.09
CA LYS A 87 14.76 24.10 -20.53
C LYS A 87 14.06 23.76 -19.20
N ILE A 88 13.95 24.75 -18.28
CA ILE A 88 13.29 24.53 -16.98
C ILE A 88 11.79 24.25 -17.19
N ARG A 89 11.12 25.03 -18.03
CA ARG A 89 9.69 24.80 -18.33
C ARG A 89 9.46 23.49 -19.06
N GLY A 90 10.40 23.04 -19.89
CA GLY A 90 10.37 21.78 -20.63
C GLY A 90 10.72 20.54 -19.79
N ALA A 91 11.32 20.69 -18.60
CA ALA A 91 11.71 19.57 -17.76
C ALA A 91 10.48 18.71 -17.39
N GLU A 92 10.63 17.37 -17.41
CA GLU A 92 9.51 16.44 -17.19
C GLU A 92 9.48 15.89 -15.77
N THR A 93 10.57 16.06 -15.01
CA THR A 93 10.70 15.53 -13.66
C THR A 93 11.29 16.57 -12.70
N LEU A 94 11.02 16.40 -11.40
CA LEU A 94 11.65 17.24 -10.37
C LEU A 94 13.18 17.12 -10.41
N VAL A 95 13.71 15.95 -10.69
CA VAL A 95 15.17 15.71 -10.76
C VAL A 95 15.80 16.54 -11.88
N GLU A 96 15.21 16.52 -13.08
CA GLU A 96 15.69 17.35 -14.19
C GLU A 96 15.61 18.85 -13.88
N THR A 97 14.53 19.26 -13.20
CA THR A 97 14.35 20.66 -12.80
C THR A 97 15.40 21.09 -11.77
N GLU A 98 15.68 20.25 -10.77
CA GLU A 98 16.71 20.51 -9.75
C GLU A 98 18.13 20.51 -10.35
N ASP A 99 18.44 19.67 -11.35
CA ASP A 99 19.73 19.67 -12.04
C ASP A 99 19.98 21.01 -12.76
N LEU A 100 18.95 21.55 -13.42
CA LEU A 100 19.03 22.86 -14.08
C LEU A 100 19.23 24.00 -13.07
N TYR A 101 18.70 23.86 -11.86
CA TYR A 101 18.87 24.84 -10.78
C TYR A 101 20.20 24.73 -10.05
N LEU A 102 20.86 23.57 -10.08
CA LEU A 102 22.06 23.27 -9.27
C LEU A 102 23.19 24.31 -9.42
N PRO A 103 23.53 24.84 -10.61
CA PRO A 103 24.55 25.89 -10.77
C PRO A 103 24.18 27.21 -10.07
N TYR A 104 22.90 27.49 -9.88
CA TYR A 104 22.37 28.77 -9.36
C TYR A 104 21.99 28.71 -7.90
N ARG A 105 21.99 27.50 -7.32
CA ARG A 105 21.63 27.28 -5.93
C ARG A 105 22.66 27.94 -4.98
N PRO A 106 22.23 28.63 -3.90
CA PRO A 106 23.14 29.14 -2.89
C PRO A 106 24.06 28.04 -2.37
N LYS A 107 25.35 28.22 -2.55
CA LYS A 107 26.35 27.18 -2.24
C LYS A 107 26.87 27.34 -0.81
N ARG A 108 27.11 26.19 -0.14
CA ARG A 108 27.95 26.13 1.06
C ARG A 108 29.43 26.38 0.63
N LYS A 109 30.32 26.62 1.61
CA LYS A 109 31.75 26.69 1.34
C LYS A 109 32.24 25.37 0.70
N THR A 110 32.56 25.42 -0.60
CA THR A 110 33.16 24.32 -1.38
C THR A 110 34.60 24.70 -1.74
N ARG A 111 35.41 23.74 -2.15
CA ARG A 111 36.76 24.03 -2.67
C ARG A 111 36.72 25.05 -3.82
N ALA A 112 35.78 24.84 -4.75
CA ALA A 112 35.56 25.76 -5.87
C ALA A 112 35.13 27.16 -5.40
N SER A 113 34.18 27.28 -4.47
CA SER A 113 33.73 28.58 -3.97
C SER A 113 34.83 29.32 -3.21
N MET A 114 35.70 28.61 -2.52
CA MET A 114 36.90 29.19 -1.88
C MET A 114 37.92 29.65 -2.94
N ALA A 115 38.14 28.86 -3.98
CA ALA A 115 39.02 29.23 -5.09
C ALA A 115 38.52 30.47 -5.86
N ILE A 116 37.21 30.56 -6.10
CA ILE A 116 36.56 31.74 -6.70
C ILE A 116 36.76 32.98 -5.81
N ALA A 117 36.55 32.84 -4.48
CA ALA A 117 36.78 33.94 -3.54
C ALA A 117 38.24 34.44 -3.53
N ARG A 118 39.18 33.55 -3.82
CA ARG A 118 40.61 33.87 -4.03
C ARG A 118 40.93 34.41 -5.42
N GLY A 119 39.94 34.66 -6.27
CA GLY A 119 40.15 35.23 -7.60
C GLY A 119 40.67 34.24 -8.65
N LEU A 120 40.57 32.92 -8.44
CA LEU A 120 41.14 31.91 -9.36
C LEU A 120 40.21 31.54 -10.53
N GLU A 121 39.00 32.09 -10.61
CA GLU A 121 38.05 31.80 -11.71
C GLU A 121 38.63 32.22 -13.09
N PRO A 122 39.31 33.37 -13.30
CA PRO A 122 39.92 33.69 -14.60
C PRO A 122 40.99 32.69 -15.00
N LEU A 123 41.81 32.16 -14.08
CA LEU A 123 42.75 31.08 -14.36
C LEU A 123 42.05 29.80 -14.84
N ALA A 124 40.92 29.43 -14.20
CA ALA A 124 40.12 28.31 -14.65
C ALA A 124 39.61 28.48 -16.08
N ARG A 125 39.23 29.71 -16.48
CA ARG A 125 38.82 30.02 -17.87
C ARG A 125 39.99 29.90 -18.86
N ILE A 126 41.20 30.31 -18.48
CA ILE A 126 42.41 30.13 -19.27
C ILE A 126 42.69 28.64 -19.50
N LEU A 127 42.63 27.81 -18.45
CA LEU A 127 42.82 26.38 -18.56
C LEU A 127 41.76 25.74 -19.47
N MET A 128 40.48 26.11 -19.32
CA MET A 128 39.38 25.58 -20.11
C MET A 128 39.46 25.94 -21.61
N ALA A 129 40.07 27.07 -21.96
CA ALA A 129 40.32 27.45 -23.36
C ALA A 129 41.23 26.45 -24.07
N GLN A 130 42.17 25.79 -23.34
CA GLN A 130 43.12 24.77 -23.82
C GLN A 130 43.95 25.22 -25.03
N ASN A 131 44.39 26.46 -25.00
CA ASN A 131 45.28 26.98 -26.06
C ASN A 131 46.62 26.22 -26.00
N PRO A 132 47.08 25.59 -27.10
CA PRO A 132 48.33 24.83 -27.12
C PRO A 132 49.62 25.63 -26.80
N ARG A 133 49.55 26.96 -26.94
CA ARG A 133 50.68 27.84 -26.66
C ARG A 133 50.73 28.35 -25.23
N THR A 134 49.71 28.14 -24.45
CA THR A 134 49.63 28.59 -23.06
C THR A 134 50.43 27.68 -22.14
N ASN A 135 51.32 28.26 -21.35
CA ASN A 135 52.00 27.57 -20.27
C ASN A 135 51.21 27.79 -18.96
N PRO A 136 50.53 26.77 -18.41
CA PRO A 136 49.70 26.95 -17.22
C PRO A 136 50.46 27.49 -16.01
N ALA A 137 51.73 27.10 -15.81
CA ALA A 137 52.52 27.53 -14.67
C ALA A 137 52.84 29.06 -14.75
N GLN A 138 53.14 29.57 -15.94
CA GLN A 138 53.35 30.99 -16.13
C GLN A 138 52.07 31.81 -15.92
N GLU A 139 50.96 31.34 -16.42
CA GLU A 139 49.66 32.00 -16.17
C GLU A 139 49.30 32.02 -14.68
N ALA A 140 49.61 30.95 -13.95
CA ALA A 140 49.34 30.82 -12.53
C ALA A 140 50.14 31.81 -11.66
N GLU A 141 51.35 32.24 -12.10
CA GLU A 141 52.15 33.23 -11.37
C GLU A 141 51.40 34.54 -11.14
N ALA A 142 50.52 34.93 -12.07
CA ALA A 142 49.74 36.17 -11.95
C ALA A 142 48.65 36.13 -10.85
N PHE A 143 48.38 34.97 -10.27
CA PHE A 143 47.35 34.76 -9.26
C PHE A 143 47.90 34.44 -7.86
N LEU A 144 49.23 34.57 -7.69
CA LEU A 144 49.87 34.35 -6.40
C LEU A 144 49.49 35.45 -5.40
N GLN A 145 49.16 35.07 -4.20
CA GLN A 145 48.81 35.97 -3.11
C GLN A 145 48.94 35.21 -1.75
N GLU A 146 48.77 35.92 -0.64
CA GLU A 146 48.96 35.33 0.70
C GLU A 146 48.19 33.99 0.91
N GLU A 147 46.96 33.93 0.39
CA GLU A 147 46.11 32.71 0.46
C GLU A 147 46.40 31.72 -0.69
N VAL A 148 47.24 32.03 -1.64
CA VAL A 148 47.64 31.19 -2.80
C VAL A 148 49.15 31.25 -2.92
N PRO A 149 49.89 30.47 -2.12
CA PRO A 149 51.33 30.67 -1.92
C PRO A 149 52.22 30.28 -3.10
N ASP A 150 51.73 29.38 -3.97
CA ASP A 150 52.49 28.87 -5.10
C ASP A 150 51.60 28.58 -6.32
N THR A 151 52.23 28.31 -7.45
CA THR A 151 51.57 28.01 -8.72
C THR A 151 50.80 26.71 -8.69
N GLU A 152 51.22 25.75 -7.87
CA GLU A 152 50.49 24.47 -7.72
C GLU A 152 49.17 24.69 -7.01
N ALA A 153 49.13 25.47 -5.94
CA ALA A 153 47.92 25.86 -5.25
C ALA A 153 46.95 26.67 -6.14
N ALA A 154 47.51 27.57 -7.00
CA ALA A 154 46.71 28.31 -7.95
C ALA A 154 46.04 27.39 -9.00
N LEU A 155 46.80 26.48 -9.60
CA LEU A 155 46.32 25.50 -10.56
C LEU A 155 45.34 24.54 -9.96
N GLN A 156 45.60 24.05 -8.73
CA GLN A 156 44.66 23.20 -8.02
C GLN A 156 43.32 23.91 -7.74
N GLY A 157 43.36 25.15 -7.28
CA GLY A 157 42.15 25.95 -7.10
C GLY A 157 41.35 26.16 -8.40
N ALA A 158 42.08 26.47 -9.53
CA ALA A 158 41.43 26.58 -10.83
C ALA A 158 40.82 25.26 -11.31
N MET A 159 41.50 24.13 -11.09
CA MET A 159 40.94 22.77 -11.36
C MET A 159 39.74 22.46 -10.50
N ASP A 160 39.72 22.84 -9.22
CA ASP A 160 38.55 22.66 -8.33
C ASP A 160 37.30 23.43 -8.84
N VAL A 161 37.51 24.64 -9.40
CA VAL A 161 36.44 25.40 -10.08
C VAL A 161 35.88 24.63 -11.27
N LEU A 162 36.80 24.17 -12.16
CA LEU A 162 36.40 23.37 -13.33
C LEU A 162 35.70 22.08 -12.96
N ALA A 163 36.20 21.36 -11.98
CA ALA A 163 35.61 20.12 -11.52
C ALA A 163 34.17 20.30 -11.01
N GLU A 164 33.90 21.36 -10.22
CA GLU A 164 32.57 21.66 -9.76
C GLU A 164 31.64 22.07 -10.91
N GLU A 165 32.12 22.83 -11.85
CA GLU A 165 31.38 23.26 -13.04
C GLU A 165 30.96 22.06 -13.91
N MET A 166 31.92 21.16 -14.20
CA MET A 166 31.69 19.93 -14.94
C MET A 166 30.68 19.01 -14.21
N ALA A 167 30.80 18.86 -12.90
CA ALA A 167 29.92 18.03 -12.11
C ALA A 167 28.47 18.58 -12.01
N ASN A 168 28.31 19.90 -12.19
CA ASN A 168 27.00 20.58 -12.16
C ASN A 168 26.35 20.66 -13.55
N ASP A 169 26.97 20.16 -14.61
CA ASP A 169 26.38 20.12 -15.94
C ASP A 169 25.18 19.19 -16.00
N ALA A 170 23.99 19.76 -16.23
CA ALA A 170 22.71 19.03 -16.18
C ALA A 170 22.62 17.88 -17.23
N ASP A 171 23.21 18.13 -18.45
CA ASP A 171 23.19 17.11 -19.50
C ASP A 171 24.11 15.93 -19.15
N LEU A 172 25.28 16.20 -18.57
CA LEU A 172 26.15 15.12 -18.08
C LEU A 172 25.58 14.36 -16.93
N ARG A 173 24.90 15.02 -15.97
CA ARG A 173 24.21 14.37 -14.89
C ARG A 173 23.14 13.42 -15.44
N LYS A 174 22.36 13.88 -16.42
CA LYS A 174 21.35 13.06 -17.11
C LYS A 174 21.99 11.86 -17.84
N GLN A 175 23.09 12.07 -18.55
CA GLN A 175 23.83 11.00 -19.23
C GLN A 175 24.43 10.01 -18.25
N MET A 176 25.02 10.49 -17.15
CA MET A 176 25.61 9.64 -16.11
C MET A 176 24.54 8.76 -15.43
N ARG A 177 23.37 9.31 -15.09
CA ARG A 177 22.24 8.51 -14.56
C ARG A 177 21.81 7.41 -15.54
N ARG A 178 21.72 7.73 -16.85
CA ARG A 178 21.40 6.72 -17.88
C ARG A 178 22.47 5.64 -17.96
N LEU A 179 23.75 6.04 -17.88
CA LEU A 179 24.85 5.09 -17.88
C LEU A 179 24.80 4.16 -16.66
N VAL A 180 24.60 4.71 -15.45
CA VAL A 180 24.49 3.91 -14.22
C VAL A 180 23.29 2.97 -14.28
N MET A 181 22.14 3.41 -14.77
CA MET A 181 20.96 2.56 -14.91
C MET A 181 21.16 1.43 -15.94
N SER A 182 21.93 1.65 -16.99
CA SER A 182 22.12 0.66 -18.08
C SER A 182 23.30 -0.29 -17.85
N ALA A 183 24.42 0.20 -17.32
CA ALA A 183 25.68 -0.52 -17.17
C ALA A 183 26.15 -0.66 -15.72
N GLY A 184 25.50 0.00 -14.78
CA GLY A 184 25.85 -0.08 -13.36
C GLY A 184 25.55 -1.44 -12.75
N THR A 185 26.33 -1.80 -11.73
CA THR A 185 26.17 -3.01 -10.93
C THR A 185 26.08 -2.60 -9.46
N ILE A 186 25.01 -3.01 -8.79
CA ILE A 186 24.92 -2.91 -7.34
C ILE A 186 25.70 -4.05 -6.72
N GLN A 187 26.52 -3.74 -5.73
CA GLN A 187 27.33 -4.70 -5.00
C GLN A 187 27.07 -4.55 -3.51
N SER A 188 26.97 -5.67 -2.80
CA SER A 188 26.94 -5.68 -1.35
C SER A 188 27.97 -6.67 -0.80
N ARG A 189 28.57 -6.30 0.34
CA ARG A 189 29.55 -7.10 1.05
C ARG A 189 29.23 -7.09 2.53
N ALA A 190 29.52 -8.20 3.21
CA ALA A 190 29.40 -8.27 4.66
C ALA A 190 30.30 -7.22 5.33
N THR A 191 29.82 -6.63 6.42
CA THR A 191 30.66 -5.79 7.30
C THR A 191 31.56 -6.68 8.16
N GLU A 192 31.02 -7.84 8.62
CA GLU A 192 31.71 -8.91 9.35
C GLU A 192 31.37 -10.26 8.67
N GLU A 193 32.36 -10.95 8.15
CA GLU A 193 32.16 -12.15 7.30
C GLU A 193 31.56 -13.34 8.06
N ASP A 194 31.83 -13.48 9.36
CA ASP A 194 31.37 -14.61 10.18
C ASP A 194 30.07 -14.32 10.97
N ALA A 195 29.43 -13.18 10.76
CA ALA A 195 28.21 -12.82 11.46
C ALA A 195 27.01 -13.66 10.97
N ASP A 196 26.29 -14.29 11.91
CA ASP A 196 25.05 -15.00 11.60
C ASP A 196 23.88 -14.02 11.54
N THR A 197 23.60 -13.51 10.35
CA THR A 197 22.51 -12.57 10.10
C THR A 197 21.57 -13.08 9.00
N PRO A 198 20.35 -12.58 8.90
CA PRO A 198 19.43 -12.95 7.83
C PRO A 198 19.88 -12.46 6.43
N TYR A 199 21.00 -11.73 6.34
CA TYR A 199 21.53 -11.13 5.10
C TYR A 199 22.65 -11.94 4.45
N GLN A 200 22.92 -13.17 4.87
CA GLN A 200 24.00 -14.03 4.34
C GLN A 200 24.00 -14.16 2.81
N ASN A 201 22.82 -14.16 2.18
CA ASN A 201 22.69 -14.19 0.71
C ASN A 201 23.24 -12.94 0.00
N TYR A 202 23.54 -11.87 0.75
CA TYR A 202 24.04 -10.60 0.25
C TYR A 202 25.46 -10.26 0.73
N TYR A 203 26.16 -11.21 1.38
CA TYR A 203 27.51 -10.98 1.89
C TYR A 203 28.57 -10.82 0.80
N ASP A 204 28.40 -11.50 -0.32
CA ASP A 204 29.16 -11.30 -1.56
C ASP A 204 28.18 -11.34 -2.72
N TYR A 205 27.57 -10.20 -2.99
CA TYR A 205 26.47 -10.12 -3.94
C TYR A 205 26.73 -9.01 -4.97
N ALA A 206 26.45 -9.33 -6.25
CA ALA A 206 26.52 -8.36 -7.34
C ALA A 206 25.40 -8.62 -8.35
N GLU A 207 24.65 -7.58 -8.72
CA GLU A 207 23.59 -7.66 -9.74
C GLU A 207 23.52 -6.38 -10.55
N PRO A 208 23.31 -6.47 -11.90
CA PRO A 208 23.11 -5.29 -12.73
C PRO A 208 21.92 -4.44 -12.25
N VAL A 209 22.11 -3.13 -12.11
CA VAL A 209 21.08 -2.17 -11.67
C VAL A 209 19.78 -2.33 -12.43
N LYS A 210 19.84 -2.56 -13.75
CA LYS A 210 18.67 -2.72 -14.62
C LYS A 210 17.86 -4.01 -14.39
N ARG A 211 18.40 -4.97 -13.63
CA ARG A 211 17.77 -6.29 -13.41
C ARG A 211 17.35 -6.53 -11.98
N ILE A 212 17.90 -5.79 -11.04
CA ILE A 212 17.61 -6.00 -9.63
C ILE A 212 16.14 -5.76 -9.33
N VAL A 213 15.54 -6.67 -8.56
CA VAL A 213 14.12 -6.63 -8.19
C VAL A 213 13.92 -5.96 -6.84
N GLY A 214 12.72 -5.38 -6.63
CA GLY A 214 12.44 -4.51 -5.48
C GLY A 214 12.69 -5.17 -4.12
N HIS A 215 12.29 -6.43 -3.92
CA HIS A 215 12.49 -7.09 -2.63
C HIS A 215 13.97 -7.28 -2.25
N ARG A 216 14.88 -7.41 -3.25
CA ARG A 216 16.32 -7.47 -3.00
C ARG A 216 16.88 -6.11 -2.61
N ILE A 217 16.41 -5.03 -3.26
CA ILE A 217 16.77 -3.66 -2.87
C ILE A 217 16.37 -3.41 -1.42
N LEU A 218 15.14 -3.73 -1.03
CA LEU A 218 14.66 -3.52 0.34
C LEU A 218 15.45 -4.37 1.37
N ALA A 219 15.83 -5.60 1.00
CA ALA A 219 16.66 -6.45 1.86
C ALA A 219 18.07 -5.87 2.05
N ILE A 220 18.70 -5.43 0.95
CA ILE A 220 20.04 -4.84 0.95
C ILE A 220 20.03 -3.52 1.74
N ASP A 221 19.04 -2.65 1.51
CA ASP A 221 18.91 -1.36 2.21
C ASP A 221 18.69 -1.56 3.72
N ARG A 222 17.92 -2.57 4.13
CA ARG A 222 17.77 -2.93 5.54
C ARG A 222 19.09 -3.44 6.12
N GLY A 223 19.77 -4.36 5.44
CA GLY A 223 21.05 -4.89 5.88
C GLY A 223 22.15 -3.82 6.04
N GLU A 224 22.17 -2.81 5.15
CA GLU A 224 23.07 -1.66 5.26
C GLU A 224 22.70 -0.77 6.44
N ARG A 225 21.42 -0.47 6.65
CA ARG A 225 20.94 0.34 7.78
C ARG A 225 21.20 -0.34 9.14
N GLU A 226 21.12 -1.65 9.20
CA GLU A 226 21.44 -2.45 10.39
C GLU A 226 22.96 -2.67 10.57
N GLY A 227 23.79 -2.17 9.64
CA GLY A 227 25.24 -2.28 9.70
C GLY A 227 25.82 -3.64 9.31
N ALA A 228 24.99 -4.56 8.82
CA ALA A 228 25.44 -5.89 8.39
C ALA A 228 26.08 -5.89 6.99
N LEU A 229 25.71 -4.94 6.14
CA LEU A 229 26.16 -4.84 4.76
C LEU A 229 26.82 -3.48 4.48
N LYS A 230 27.79 -3.48 3.56
CA LYS A 230 28.30 -2.29 2.84
C LYS A 230 27.84 -2.39 1.40
N VAL A 231 27.20 -1.34 0.91
CA VAL A 231 26.56 -1.35 -0.42
C VAL A 231 27.12 -0.23 -1.28
N ALA A 232 27.42 -0.53 -2.53
CA ALA A 232 27.90 0.45 -3.52
C ALA A 232 27.32 0.11 -4.91
N VAL A 233 27.23 1.13 -5.75
CA VAL A 233 27.00 0.95 -7.17
C VAL A 233 28.33 1.21 -7.88
N THR A 234 28.70 0.34 -8.80
CA THR A 234 29.94 0.44 -9.58
C THR A 234 29.63 0.52 -11.07
N LEU A 235 30.53 1.13 -11.81
CA LEU A 235 30.54 1.14 -13.28
C LEU A 235 31.73 0.34 -13.80
N PRO A 236 31.66 -0.19 -15.02
CA PRO A 236 32.84 -0.76 -15.67
C PRO A 236 33.95 0.28 -15.75
N GLU A 237 35.21 -0.15 -15.62
CA GLU A 237 36.39 0.70 -15.56
C GLU A 237 36.45 1.63 -16.77
N GLY A 238 36.79 2.90 -16.53
CA GLY A 238 36.94 3.95 -17.54
C GLY A 238 35.65 4.51 -18.13
N HIS A 239 34.48 3.87 -17.97
CA HIS A 239 33.25 4.31 -18.65
C HIS A 239 32.73 5.67 -18.15
N GLY A 240 32.79 5.94 -16.86
CA GLY A 240 32.23 7.16 -16.30
C GLY A 240 33.05 8.42 -16.58
N ALA A 241 34.36 8.38 -16.34
CA ALA A 241 35.26 9.51 -16.58
C ALA A 241 35.33 9.89 -18.06
N SER A 242 35.23 8.89 -18.98
CA SER A 242 35.26 9.11 -20.41
C SER A 242 34.18 10.08 -20.91
N LEU A 243 33.01 10.13 -20.31
CA LEU A 243 31.94 11.06 -20.69
C LEU A 243 32.36 12.53 -20.47
N LEU A 244 33.02 12.82 -19.34
CA LEU A 244 33.50 14.15 -19.02
C LEU A 244 34.70 14.50 -19.92
N ILE A 245 35.63 13.55 -20.07
CA ILE A 245 36.82 13.74 -20.92
C ILE A 245 36.41 14.06 -22.37
N GLN A 246 35.50 13.28 -22.95
CA GLN A 246 34.98 13.50 -24.31
C GLN A 246 34.32 14.86 -24.49
N LYS A 247 33.63 15.36 -23.48
CA LYS A 247 32.92 16.65 -23.55
C LYS A 247 33.86 17.83 -23.38
N PHE A 248 34.82 17.78 -22.46
CA PHE A 248 35.58 18.93 -22.02
C PHE A 248 37.03 18.97 -22.50
N VAL A 249 37.66 17.83 -22.79
CA VAL A 249 39.06 17.79 -23.23
C VAL A 249 39.12 17.90 -24.73
N LYS A 250 39.69 19.02 -25.22
CA LYS A 250 39.79 19.35 -26.66
C LYS A 250 41.09 18.86 -27.30
N ASN A 251 42.16 18.81 -26.54
CA ASN A 251 43.51 18.47 -27.03
C ASN A 251 44.42 17.99 -25.88
N GLN A 252 45.62 17.52 -26.23
CA GLN A 252 46.62 17.04 -25.28
C GLN A 252 47.65 18.12 -24.87
N SER A 253 47.32 19.43 -24.99
CA SER A 253 48.16 20.52 -24.50
C SER A 253 48.37 20.44 -22.99
N PRO A 254 49.35 21.19 -22.42
CA PRO A 254 49.51 21.26 -20.97
C PRO A 254 48.23 21.67 -20.24
N CYS A 255 47.45 22.63 -20.76
CA CYS A 255 46.12 22.97 -20.22
C CYS A 255 45.13 21.84 -20.42
N GLY A 256 45.13 21.14 -21.57
CA GLY A 256 44.24 19.99 -21.83
C GLY A 256 44.47 18.86 -20.85
N LYS A 257 45.70 18.59 -20.44
CA LYS A 257 46.00 17.60 -19.39
C LYS A 257 45.45 17.99 -18.02
N LEU A 258 45.54 19.27 -17.64
CA LEU A 258 44.96 19.77 -16.39
C LEU A 258 43.44 19.72 -16.42
N VAL A 259 42.81 20.02 -17.56
CA VAL A 259 41.36 19.87 -17.75
C VAL A 259 40.94 18.38 -17.65
N GLN A 260 41.75 17.46 -18.18
CA GLN A 260 41.52 16.01 -18.02
C GLN A 260 41.59 15.61 -16.55
N THR A 261 42.62 16.05 -15.81
CA THR A 261 42.72 15.77 -14.35
C THR A 261 41.52 16.35 -13.60
N ALA A 262 41.08 17.57 -13.95
CA ALA A 262 39.87 18.16 -13.36
C ALA A 262 38.60 17.36 -13.70
N ALA A 263 38.49 16.80 -14.90
CA ALA A 263 37.38 15.95 -15.32
C ALA A 263 37.35 14.59 -14.57
N GLU A 264 38.52 13.99 -14.34
CA GLU A 264 38.67 12.77 -13.56
C GLU A 264 38.29 13.00 -12.07
N ASP A 265 38.75 14.11 -11.48
CA ASP A 265 38.37 14.53 -10.13
C ASP A 265 36.87 14.85 -10.03
N ALA A 266 36.32 15.58 -11.01
CA ALA A 266 34.89 15.86 -11.09
C ALA A 266 34.05 14.56 -11.08
N PHE A 267 34.47 13.56 -11.84
CA PHE A 267 33.82 12.26 -11.87
C PHE A 267 33.91 11.56 -10.52
N GLN A 268 35.13 11.36 -10.01
CA GLN A 268 35.38 10.52 -8.83
C GLN A 268 34.83 11.13 -7.54
N ARG A 269 35.00 12.43 -7.35
CA ARG A 269 34.69 13.12 -6.08
C ARG A 269 33.29 13.73 -6.05
N LEU A 270 32.75 14.18 -7.16
CA LEU A 270 31.55 14.99 -7.21
C LEU A 270 30.37 14.30 -7.92
N LEU A 271 30.54 13.99 -9.21
CA LEU A 271 29.46 13.58 -10.08
C LEU A 271 28.99 12.13 -9.76
N PHE A 272 29.92 11.18 -9.80
CA PHE A 272 29.56 9.77 -9.62
C PHE A 272 28.99 9.48 -8.23
N PRO A 273 29.58 9.94 -7.11
CA PRO A 273 28.97 9.72 -5.79
C PRO A 273 27.60 10.38 -5.62
N ALA A 274 27.34 11.50 -6.30
CA ALA A 274 26.02 12.11 -6.30
C ALA A 274 25.01 11.27 -7.08
N VAL A 275 25.35 10.84 -8.29
CA VAL A 275 24.50 10.02 -9.14
C VAL A 275 24.29 8.62 -8.55
N GLU A 276 25.30 8.06 -7.90
CA GLU A 276 25.17 6.79 -7.15
C GLU A 276 24.08 6.88 -6.08
N ARG A 277 24.15 7.91 -5.21
CA ARG A 277 23.12 8.14 -4.18
C ARG A 277 21.75 8.37 -4.78
N GLU A 278 21.65 9.16 -5.86
CA GLU A 278 20.40 9.40 -6.58
C GLU A 278 19.83 8.11 -7.17
N THR A 279 20.69 7.28 -7.77
CA THR A 279 20.27 5.98 -8.35
C THR A 279 19.78 5.03 -7.26
N ARG A 280 20.53 4.90 -6.17
CA ARG A 280 20.11 4.06 -5.04
C ARG A 280 18.77 4.54 -4.46
N LYS A 281 18.65 5.85 -4.25
CA LYS A 281 17.38 6.44 -3.77
C LYS A 281 16.22 6.14 -4.72
N ALA A 282 16.43 6.31 -6.03
CA ALA A 282 15.39 6.00 -7.03
C ALA A 282 14.97 4.52 -7.03
N LEU A 283 15.94 3.60 -6.89
CA LEU A 283 15.68 2.17 -6.78
C LEU A 283 14.88 1.85 -5.51
N THR A 284 15.24 2.43 -4.37
CA THR A 284 14.53 2.29 -3.10
C THR A 284 13.10 2.83 -3.19
N GLU A 285 12.90 4.02 -3.77
CA GLU A 285 11.59 4.63 -3.98
C GLU A 285 10.70 3.76 -4.89
N GLN A 286 11.26 3.24 -5.98
CA GLN A 286 10.55 2.33 -6.88
C GLN A 286 10.17 1.02 -6.17
N ALA A 287 11.08 0.43 -5.41
CA ALA A 287 10.86 -0.77 -4.64
C ALA A 287 9.78 -0.56 -3.54
N ALA A 288 9.85 0.58 -2.85
CA ALA A 288 8.87 0.95 -1.83
C ALA A 288 7.48 1.14 -2.43
N THR A 289 7.37 1.86 -3.55
CA THR A 289 6.08 2.06 -4.25
C THR A 289 5.45 0.73 -4.66
N ALA A 290 6.23 -0.18 -5.23
CA ALA A 290 5.75 -1.51 -5.60
C ALA A 290 5.31 -2.32 -4.37
N ALA A 291 6.10 -2.32 -3.30
CA ALA A 291 5.77 -3.02 -2.04
C ALA A 291 4.51 -2.46 -1.38
N ILE A 292 4.35 -1.13 -1.32
CA ILE A 292 3.13 -0.47 -0.80
C ILE A 292 1.91 -0.89 -1.61
N GLY A 293 2.03 -1.03 -2.93
CA GLY A 293 0.95 -1.55 -3.79
C GLY A 293 0.52 -2.97 -3.41
N VAL A 294 1.48 -3.85 -3.12
CA VAL A 294 1.21 -5.21 -2.62
C VAL A 294 0.54 -5.17 -1.24
N PHE A 295 1.03 -4.33 -0.33
CA PHE A 295 0.44 -4.18 1.02
C PHE A 295 -1.00 -3.66 0.95
N ALA A 296 -1.26 -2.69 0.08
CA ALA A 296 -2.60 -2.18 -0.19
C ALA A 296 -3.54 -3.28 -0.69
N SER A 297 -3.07 -4.11 -1.62
CA SER A 297 -3.84 -5.25 -2.12
C SER A 297 -4.11 -6.30 -1.03
N ASN A 298 -3.10 -6.66 -0.24
CA ASN A 298 -3.24 -7.60 0.87
C ASN A 298 -4.23 -7.08 1.93
N LEU A 299 -4.14 -5.79 2.30
CA LEU A 299 -5.09 -5.17 3.23
C LEU A 299 -6.52 -5.21 2.69
N ARG A 300 -6.71 -4.86 1.41
CA ARG A 300 -8.03 -4.93 0.75
C ARG A 300 -8.63 -6.32 0.86
N GLN A 301 -7.85 -7.37 0.61
CA GLN A 301 -8.33 -8.76 0.71
C GLN A 301 -8.72 -9.14 2.15
N LEU A 302 -7.95 -8.70 3.14
CA LEU A 302 -8.28 -8.93 4.55
C LEU A 302 -9.58 -8.22 4.96
N LEU A 303 -9.75 -6.96 4.58
CA LEU A 303 -10.94 -6.16 4.90
C LEU A 303 -12.19 -6.67 4.16
N MET A 304 -12.03 -7.13 2.93
CA MET A 304 -13.12 -7.64 2.09
C MET A 304 -13.39 -9.13 2.29
N ALA A 305 -12.74 -9.81 3.25
CA ALA A 305 -13.04 -11.21 3.55
C ALA A 305 -14.50 -11.40 3.94
N ALA A 306 -15.08 -12.54 3.54
CA ALA A 306 -16.48 -12.86 3.82
C ALA A 306 -16.75 -12.91 5.34
N PRO A 307 -17.78 -12.22 5.85
CA PRO A 307 -18.13 -12.25 7.26
C PRO A 307 -18.83 -13.57 7.64
N LEU A 308 -18.61 -14.03 8.86
CA LEU A 308 -19.32 -15.17 9.43
C LEU A 308 -20.55 -14.68 10.23
N LYS A 309 -21.64 -14.44 9.53
CA LYS A 309 -22.88 -13.87 10.12
C LYS A 309 -23.66 -14.91 10.95
N ASN A 310 -24.46 -14.43 11.91
CA ASN A 310 -25.41 -15.21 12.71
C ASN A 310 -24.76 -16.40 13.43
N ARG A 311 -23.59 -16.19 14.04
CA ARG A 311 -22.86 -17.20 14.81
C ARG A 311 -22.45 -16.66 16.17
N ILE A 312 -22.62 -17.47 17.20
CA ILE A 312 -22.02 -17.25 18.51
C ILE A 312 -20.57 -17.73 18.42
N VAL A 313 -19.62 -16.85 18.73
CA VAL A 313 -18.19 -17.10 18.52
C VAL A 313 -17.45 -17.03 19.85
N LEU A 314 -16.60 -18.04 20.12
CA LEU A 314 -15.59 -17.99 21.17
C LEU A 314 -14.28 -17.48 20.57
N GLY A 315 -13.78 -16.34 21.05
CA GLY A 315 -12.43 -15.86 20.78
C GLY A 315 -11.44 -16.42 21.79
N VAL A 316 -10.32 -16.91 21.28
CA VAL A 316 -9.20 -17.41 22.06
C VAL A 316 -7.97 -16.59 21.71
N ASP A 317 -7.45 -15.83 22.68
CA ASP A 317 -6.17 -15.14 22.57
C ASP A 317 -5.10 -16.00 23.26
N PRO A 318 -4.22 -16.70 22.50
CA PRO A 318 -3.27 -17.65 23.05
C PRO A 318 -2.20 -16.99 23.90
N GLY A 319 -1.84 -17.61 25.02
CA GLY A 319 -0.78 -17.12 25.88
C GLY A 319 -0.13 -18.22 26.71
N TYR A 320 1.23 -18.29 26.71
CA TYR A 320 1.94 -19.32 27.48
C TYR A 320 1.88 -19.07 28.98
N ARG A 321 2.35 -17.91 29.45
CA ARG A 321 2.53 -17.66 30.89
C ARG A 321 1.26 -17.19 31.56
N THR A 322 0.49 -16.36 30.89
CA THR A 322 -0.70 -15.70 31.45
C THR A 322 -1.97 -16.46 31.20
N GLY A 323 -1.92 -17.64 30.54
CA GLY A 323 -3.07 -18.41 30.07
C GLY A 323 -3.73 -17.79 28.86
N CYS A 324 -4.53 -18.61 28.17
CA CYS A 324 -5.33 -18.16 27.04
C CYS A 324 -6.52 -17.34 27.54
N LYS A 325 -6.73 -16.16 27.00
CA LYS A 325 -7.90 -15.31 27.28
C LYS A 325 -9.04 -15.72 26.37
N LEU A 326 -10.21 -15.79 26.95
CA LEU A 326 -11.42 -16.31 26.33
C LEU A 326 -12.51 -15.24 26.36
N ALA A 327 -13.22 -15.06 25.26
CA ALA A 327 -14.38 -14.20 25.19
C ALA A 327 -15.45 -14.82 24.27
N VAL A 328 -16.66 -15.01 24.77
CA VAL A 328 -17.81 -15.42 23.96
C VAL A 328 -18.56 -14.19 23.53
N VAL A 329 -18.81 -14.06 22.22
CA VAL A 329 -19.64 -13.00 21.68
C VAL A 329 -20.87 -13.57 20.99
N ASP A 330 -22.00 -12.87 21.13
CA ASP A 330 -23.23 -13.23 20.43
C ASP A 330 -23.18 -12.87 18.93
N GLU A 331 -24.25 -13.12 18.22
CA GLU A 331 -24.39 -12.87 16.77
C GLU A 331 -24.22 -11.40 16.39
N THR A 332 -24.36 -10.47 17.35
CA THR A 332 -24.18 -9.03 17.15
C THR A 332 -22.80 -8.53 17.59
N GLY A 333 -21.94 -9.42 18.09
CA GLY A 333 -20.62 -9.08 18.63
C GLY A 333 -20.65 -8.58 20.08
N LYS A 334 -21.79 -8.66 20.80
CA LYS A 334 -21.91 -8.34 22.23
C LYS A 334 -21.26 -9.44 23.06
N VAL A 335 -20.46 -9.07 24.05
CA VAL A 335 -19.82 -10.04 24.94
C VAL A 335 -20.85 -10.68 25.87
N LEU A 336 -20.87 -12.01 25.87
CA LEU A 336 -21.74 -12.83 26.72
C LEU A 336 -21.01 -13.40 27.94
N ASP A 337 -19.72 -13.74 27.77
CA ASP A 337 -18.92 -14.38 28.82
C ASP A 337 -17.42 -14.14 28.56
N THR A 338 -16.62 -14.15 29.62
CA THR A 338 -15.17 -14.06 29.53
C THR A 338 -14.51 -15.03 30.51
N GLY A 339 -13.28 -15.44 30.20
CA GLY A 339 -12.56 -16.38 31.05
C GLY A 339 -11.06 -16.41 30.73
N VAL A 340 -10.34 -17.18 31.55
CA VAL A 340 -8.92 -17.49 31.33
C VAL A 340 -8.73 -18.98 31.53
N ALA A 341 -7.96 -19.63 30.63
CA ALA A 341 -7.61 -21.04 30.73
C ALA A 341 -6.11 -21.25 30.48
N HIS A 342 -5.44 -21.92 31.40
CA HIS A 342 -3.99 -22.18 31.32
C HIS A 342 -3.68 -23.50 30.60
N ILE A 343 -4.27 -23.69 29.42
CA ILE A 343 -4.19 -24.93 28.63
C ILE A 343 -2.79 -25.21 28.05
N THR A 344 -1.95 -24.21 27.94
CA THR A 344 -0.61 -24.30 27.31
C THR A 344 0.49 -24.78 28.25
N VAL A 345 0.33 -24.58 29.55
CA VAL A 345 1.32 -24.95 30.59
C VAL A 345 0.85 -26.09 31.50
N SER A 346 -0.45 -26.34 31.58
CA SER A 346 -1.04 -27.38 32.41
C SER A 346 -0.87 -28.77 31.79
N LYS A 347 -0.78 -29.81 32.63
CA LYS A 347 -0.64 -31.21 32.21
C LYS A 347 -1.52 -32.13 33.07
N GLY A 348 -1.91 -33.26 32.50
CA GLY A 348 -2.70 -34.27 33.21
C GLY A 348 -4.02 -33.74 33.81
N ALA A 349 -4.31 -34.04 35.05
CA ALA A 349 -5.54 -33.62 35.72
C ALA A 349 -5.70 -32.09 35.85
N SER A 350 -4.60 -31.33 35.82
CA SER A 350 -4.68 -29.86 35.79
C SER A 350 -5.14 -29.38 34.43
N LEU A 351 -4.69 -29.98 33.34
CA LEU A 351 -5.11 -29.64 31.99
C LEU A 351 -6.62 -29.92 31.80
N GLU A 352 -7.15 -31.02 32.35
CA GLU A 352 -8.58 -31.32 32.26
C GLU A 352 -9.44 -30.27 32.97
N ARG A 353 -8.98 -29.72 34.10
CA ARG A 353 -9.69 -28.62 34.79
C ARG A 353 -9.72 -27.35 33.92
N GLU A 354 -8.62 -27.05 33.24
CA GLU A 354 -8.52 -25.90 32.35
C GLU A 354 -9.40 -26.09 31.07
N LYS A 355 -9.42 -27.31 30.51
CA LYS A 355 -10.34 -27.69 29.44
C LYS A 355 -11.82 -27.56 29.84
N ASP A 356 -12.17 -27.86 31.10
CA ASP A 356 -13.51 -27.68 31.61
C ASP A 356 -14.02 -26.26 31.61
N VAL A 357 -13.11 -25.26 31.74
CA VAL A 357 -13.49 -23.85 31.59
C VAL A 357 -14.00 -23.60 30.18
N ILE A 358 -13.25 -24.00 29.17
CA ILE A 358 -13.62 -23.84 27.76
C ILE A 358 -14.90 -24.66 27.45
N ARG A 359 -14.94 -25.92 27.87
CA ARG A 359 -16.09 -26.84 27.67
C ARG A 359 -17.40 -26.26 28.20
N LYS A 360 -17.36 -25.64 29.39
CA LYS A 360 -18.51 -24.97 30.00
C LYS A 360 -18.97 -23.78 29.18
N MET A 361 -18.04 -22.93 28.72
CA MET A 361 -18.39 -21.77 27.89
C MET A 361 -19.01 -22.20 26.55
N LEU A 362 -18.40 -23.21 25.89
CA LEU A 362 -18.90 -23.75 24.62
C LEU A 362 -20.36 -24.24 24.76
N ARG A 363 -20.65 -25.06 25.79
CA ARG A 363 -21.99 -25.64 26.02
C ARG A 363 -23.01 -24.61 26.53
N LYS A 364 -22.61 -23.75 27.49
CA LYS A 364 -23.51 -22.75 28.10
C LYS A 364 -24.07 -21.79 27.06
N HIS A 365 -23.24 -21.34 26.11
CA HIS A 365 -23.62 -20.36 25.13
C HIS A 365 -23.91 -20.96 23.74
N HIS A 366 -23.90 -22.29 23.60
CA HIS A 366 -24.11 -22.97 22.32
C HIS A 366 -23.19 -22.42 21.20
N VAL A 367 -21.88 -22.30 21.50
CA VAL A 367 -20.90 -21.75 20.58
C VAL A 367 -20.75 -22.65 19.37
N THR A 368 -20.91 -22.08 18.17
CA THR A 368 -20.83 -22.82 16.89
C THR A 368 -19.59 -22.52 16.09
N ALA A 369 -18.80 -21.50 16.49
CA ALA A 369 -17.52 -21.17 15.87
C ALA A 369 -16.49 -20.73 16.93
N VAL A 370 -15.24 -21.10 16.74
CA VAL A 370 -14.12 -20.67 17.59
C VAL A 370 -13.07 -19.95 16.73
N ALA A 371 -12.73 -18.73 17.13
CA ALA A 371 -11.65 -17.94 16.53
C ALA A 371 -10.40 -18.04 17.42
N ILE A 372 -9.31 -18.56 16.90
CA ILE A 372 -8.04 -18.71 17.63
C ILE A 372 -7.02 -17.73 17.05
N GLY A 373 -6.43 -16.87 17.88
CA GLY A 373 -5.34 -15.98 17.44
C GLY A 373 -4.12 -16.77 16.96
N ASN A 374 -3.40 -16.26 15.96
CA ASN A 374 -2.25 -16.94 15.36
C ASN A 374 -0.91 -16.62 16.04
N GLY A 375 -0.94 -16.10 17.27
CA GLY A 375 0.27 -15.75 18.03
C GLY A 375 0.96 -16.93 18.70
N THR A 376 1.80 -16.58 19.67
CA THR A 376 2.52 -17.56 20.49
C THR A 376 1.55 -18.48 21.21
N ALA A 377 1.76 -19.80 21.17
CA ALA A 377 0.88 -20.83 21.75
C ALA A 377 -0.44 -21.09 20.97
N SER A 378 -0.57 -20.57 19.76
CA SER A 378 -1.73 -20.82 18.91
C SER A 378 -1.95 -22.32 18.65
N ARG A 379 -0.89 -23.07 18.40
CA ARG A 379 -0.92 -24.50 18.08
C ARG A 379 -1.44 -25.34 19.23
N GLU A 380 -0.92 -25.10 20.43
CA GLU A 380 -1.37 -25.81 21.64
C GLU A 380 -2.84 -25.51 21.93
N SER A 381 -3.26 -24.25 21.72
CA SER A 381 -4.64 -23.84 21.84
C SER A 381 -5.54 -24.49 20.79
N GLU A 382 -5.07 -24.58 19.55
CA GLU A 382 -5.75 -25.25 18.44
C GLU A 382 -5.98 -26.73 18.74
N ALA A 383 -4.96 -27.44 19.25
CA ALA A 383 -5.04 -28.86 19.61
C ALA A 383 -6.15 -29.11 20.67
N VAL A 384 -6.16 -28.32 21.72
CA VAL A 384 -7.16 -28.43 22.79
C VAL A 384 -8.56 -28.08 22.27
N VAL A 385 -8.70 -27.02 21.51
CA VAL A 385 -10.00 -26.64 20.93
C VAL A 385 -10.53 -27.71 20.00
N ALA A 386 -9.71 -28.24 19.08
CA ALA A 386 -10.10 -29.30 18.15
C ALA A 386 -10.60 -30.57 18.89
N GLU A 387 -9.93 -30.94 20.00
CA GLU A 387 -10.37 -32.05 20.87
C GLU A 387 -11.75 -31.77 21.51
N LEU A 388 -11.91 -30.59 22.13
CA LEU A 388 -13.13 -30.19 22.80
C LEU A 388 -14.35 -30.08 21.87
N LEU A 389 -14.13 -29.64 20.62
CA LEU A 389 -15.20 -29.55 19.63
C LEU A 389 -15.78 -30.92 19.26
N LYS A 390 -14.97 -32.00 19.28
CA LYS A 390 -15.45 -33.39 19.04
C LYS A 390 -16.39 -33.92 20.14
N GLU A 391 -16.29 -33.35 21.34
CA GLU A 391 -17.11 -33.76 22.48
C GLU A 391 -18.50 -33.07 22.52
N LEU A 392 -18.74 -32.10 21.62
CA LEU A 392 -19.96 -31.35 21.59
C LEU A 392 -21.11 -32.16 20.97
N PRO A 393 -22.35 -32.08 21.50
CA PRO A 393 -23.52 -32.76 20.95
C PRO A 393 -24.06 -32.07 19.68
N TYR A 394 -23.44 -31.03 19.22
CA TYR A 394 -23.79 -30.23 18.03
C TYR A 394 -22.57 -29.91 17.20
N SER A 395 -22.78 -29.54 15.94
CA SER A 395 -21.68 -29.20 15.03
C SER A 395 -21.09 -27.81 15.37
N ALA A 396 -19.81 -27.79 15.62
CA ALA A 396 -19.04 -26.57 15.81
C ALA A 396 -17.68 -26.70 15.08
N ALA A 397 -17.10 -25.58 14.69
CA ALA A 397 -15.86 -25.55 13.96
C ALA A 397 -14.96 -24.40 14.43
N TYR A 398 -13.68 -24.42 14.07
CA TYR A 398 -12.74 -23.38 14.45
C TYR A 398 -11.99 -22.83 13.24
N MET A 399 -11.42 -21.65 13.42
CA MET A 399 -10.51 -21.01 12.47
C MET A 399 -9.38 -20.29 13.21
N VAL A 400 -8.17 -20.40 12.70
CA VAL A 400 -7.05 -19.58 13.16
C VAL A 400 -7.14 -18.22 12.47
N VAL A 401 -7.24 -17.16 13.27
CA VAL A 401 -7.45 -15.78 12.82
C VAL A 401 -6.20 -14.96 13.08
N SER A 402 -5.85 -14.08 12.16
CA SER A 402 -4.73 -13.15 12.37
C SER A 402 -5.00 -12.24 13.56
N GLU A 403 -4.09 -12.21 14.54
CA GLU A 403 -4.13 -11.29 15.67
C GLU A 403 -3.36 -9.98 15.40
N ALA A 404 -2.85 -9.79 14.18
CA ALA A 404 -2.12 -8.58 13.80
C ALA A 404 -2.89 -7.31 14.21
N GLY A 405 -2.21 -6.41 14.92
CA GLY A 405 -2.80 -5.19 15.46
C GLY A 405 -3.79 -5.38 16.63
N ALA A 406 -4.12 -6.61 17.08
CA ALA A 406 -5.03 -6.82 18.20
C ALA A 406 -4.50 -6.21 19.51
N SER A 407 -3.21 -6.33 19.77
CA SER A 407 -2.54 -5.69 20.91
C SER A 407 -2.54 -4.16 20.82
N VAL A 408 -2.44 -3.59 19.62
CA VAL A 408 -2.55 -2.14 19.41
C VAL A 408 -3.97 -1.67 19.70
N TYR A 409 -4.99 -2.37 19.19
CA TYR A 409 -6.39 -2.08 19.50
C TYR A 409 -6.67 -2.19 20.99
N SER A 410 -6.32 -3.31 21.62
CA SER A 410 -6.67 -3.58 23.03
C SER A 410 -6.07 -2.59 24.01
N ALA A 411 -4.90 -2.02 23.68
CA ALA A 411 -4.24 -0.96 24.44
C ALA A 411 -4.74 0.46 24.08
N SER A 412 -5.57 0.61 23.04
CA SER A 412 -6.04 1.90 22.57
C SER A 412 -7.08 2.53 23.51
N LYS A 413 -7.20 3.87 23.43
CA LYS A 413 -8.27 4.61 24.12
C LYS A 413 -9.65 4.14 23.69
N LEU A 414 -9.82 3.82 22.40
CA LEU A 414 -11.08 3.29 21.87
C LEU A 414 -11.51 2.00 22.54
N ALA A 415 -10.60 1.04 22.69
CA ALA A 415 -10.89 -0.22 23.37
C ALA A 415 -11.17 -0.03 24.88
N ALA A 416 -10.50 0.95 25.50
CA ALA A 416 -10.76 1.31 26.89
C ALA A 416 -12.14 1.95 27.09
N GLU A 417 -12.59 2.75 26.14
CA GLU A 417 -13.95 3.34 26.14
C GLU A 417 -15.03 2.28 25.83
N GLU A 418 -14.73 1.33 24.93
CA GLU A 418 -15.64 0.24 24.54
C GLU A 418 -15.80 -0.82 25.66
N PHE A 419 -14.73 -1.13 26.38
CA PHE A 419 -14.69 -2.15 27.44
C PHE A 419 -13.91 -1.64 28.66
N PRO A 420 -14.47 -0.71 29.44
CA PRO A 420 -13.79 -0.15 30.60
C PRO A 420 -13.55 -1.18 31.72
N GLU A 421 -14.41 -2.22 31.79
CA GLU A 421 -14.35 -3.29 32.80
C GLU A 421 -13.37 -4.43 32.47
N TYR A 422 -12.86 -4.50 31.20
CA TYR A 422 -11.96 -5.58 30.79
C TYR A 422 -10.51 -5.11 30.75
N ASP A 423 -9.61 -5.99 31.10
CA ASP A 423 -8.17 -5.77 30.91
C ASP A 423 -7.80 -5.83 29.40
N VAL A 424 -6.57 -5.42 29.11
CA VAL A 424 -6.04 -5.36 27.73
C VAL A 424 -6.11 -6.73 27.05
N SER A 425 -5.84 -7.81 27.77
CA SER A 425 -5.79 -9.16 27.19
C SER A 425 -7.23 -9.68 26.86
N LEU A 426 -8.21 -9.41 27.71
CA LEU A 426 -9.60 -9.77 27.43
C LEU A 426 -10.18 -9.00 26.25
N ARG A 427 -9.82 -7.71 26.10
CA ARG A 427 -10.20 -6.91 24.93
C ARG A 427 -9.63 -7.51 23.64
N SER A 428 -8.43 -8.08 23.68
CA SER A 428 -7.84 -8.79 22.54
C SER A 428 -8.66 -10.04 22.15
N ALA A 429 -9.07 -10.85 23.11
CA ALA A 429 -9.89 -12.03 22.85
C ALA A 429 -11.25 -11.67 22.22
N VAL A 430 -11.89 -10.58 22.69
CA VAL A 430 -13.12 -10.04 22.07
C VAL A 430 -12.86 -9.63 20.61
N SER A 431 -11.78 -8.91 20.36
CA SER A 431 -11.40 -8.49 18.99
C SER A 431 -11.19 -9.70 18.08
N ILE A 432 -10.49 -10.73 18.54
CA ILE A 432 -10.26 -11.97 17.77
C ILE A 432 -11.59 -12.65 17.39
N ALA A 433 -12.54 -12.74 18.32
CA ALA A 433 -13.87 -13.28 18.04
C ALA A 433 -14.62 -12.47 16.97
N ARG A 434 -14.64 -11.15 17.12
CA ARG A 434 -15.33 -10.22 16.20
C ARG A 434 -14.70 -10.17 14.82
N ARG A 435 -13.38 -10.39 14.69
CA ARG A 435 -12.69 -10.48 13.37
C ARG A 435 -13.21 -11.65 12.55
N LEU A 436 -13.61 -12.74 13.18
CA LEU A 436 -14.24 -13.85 12.47
C LEU A 436 -15.67 -13.52 12.03
N GLN A 437 -16.41 -12.77 12.86
CA GLN A 437 -17.78 -12.36 12.55
C GLN A 437 -17.83 -11.31 11.42
N ASP A 438 -17.07 -10.24 11.53
CA ASP A 438 -16.95 -9.19 10.50
C ASP A 438 -15.54 -8.57 10.52
N PRO A 439 -14.65 -9.03 9.62
CA PRO A 439 -13.29 -8.53 9.55
C PRO A 439 -13.23 -7.01 9.30
N LEU A 440 -14.06 -6.47 8.41
CA LEU A 440 -14.07 -5.05 8.09
C LEU A 440 -14.45 -4.20 9.32
N ALA A 441 -15.55 -4.54 9.96
CA ALA A 441 -16.08 -3.78 11.11
C ALA A 441 -15.10 -3.73 12.29
N GLU A 442 -14.29 -4.76 12.46
CA GLU A 442 -13.32 -4.83 13.55
C GLU A 442 -11.96 -4.23 13.17
N LEU A 443 -11.43 -4.55 11.98
CA LEU A 443 -10.11 -4.08 11.57
C LEU A 443 -10.03 -2.57 11.32
N VAL A 444 -11.12 -1.91 10.97
CA VAL A 444 -11.14 -0.44 10.82
C VAL A 444 -10.94 0.33 12.13
N LYS A 445 -11.00 -0.35 13.29
CA LYS A 445 -10.69 0.21 14.61
C LYS A 445 -9.19 0.34 14.86
N ILE A 446 -8.37 -0.26 14.02
CA ILE A 446 -6.91 -0.38 14.14
C ILE A 446 -6.28 0.53 13.11
N ASP A 447 -5.18 1.19 13.49
CA ASP A 447 -4.33 1.87 12.51
C ASP A 447 -3.89 0.86 11.44
N PRO A 448 -4.20 1.07 10.15
CA PRO A 448 -3.85 0.14 9.09
C PRO A 448 -2.36 -0.22 9.04
N GLN A 449 -1.47 0.68 9.48
CA GLN A 449 -0.04 0.43 9.57
C GLN A 449 0.32 -0.62 10.64
N ALA A 450 -0.54 -0.83 11.64
CA ALA A 450 -0.36 -1.86 12.66
C ALA A 450 -0.85 -3.25 12.21
N ILE A 451 -1.55 -3.34 11.09
CA ILE A 451 -1.96 -4.61 10.47
C ILE A 451 -0.78 -5.11 9.63
N GLY A 452 -0.19 -6.25 10.00
CA GLY A 452 0.91 -6.85 9.26
C GLY A 452 0.45 -7.41 7.92
N VAL A 453 0.67 -6.68 6.83
CA VAL A 453 0.25 -7.04 5.47
C VAL A 453 1.40 -7.32 4.52
N GLY A 454 2.65 -7.24 4.99
CA GLY A 454 3.80 -7.59 4.17
C GLY A 454 5.16 -7.42 4.85
N GLN A 455 6.14 -8.08 4.25
CA GLN A 455 7.54 -7.98 4.67
C GLN A 455 8.06 -6.56 4.37
N TYR A 456 8.96 -6.05 5.20
CA TYR A 456 9.52 -4.69 5.08
C TYR A 456 8.54 -3.51 5.28
N GLN A 457 7.31 -3.75 5.70
CA GLN A 457 6.30 -2.70 5.90
C GLN A 457 6.81 -1.54 6.77
N HIS A 458 7.57 -1.85 7.83
CA HIS A 458 8.13 -0.85 8.75
C HIS A 458 9.29 -0.02 8.17
N ASP A 459 9.82 -0.43 7.00
CA ASP A 459 10.89 0.27 6.31
C ASP A 459 10.37 1.28 5.26
N MET A 460 9.08 1.24 5.00
CA MET A 460 8.46 2.12 3.99
C MET A 460 8.37 3.58 4.47
N PRO A 461 8.36 4.53 3.52
CA PRO A 461 8.06 5.93 3.81
C PRO A 461 6.68 6.05 4.48
N LYS A 462 6.66 6.50 5.74
CA LYS A 462 5.45 6.48 6.58
C LYS A 462 4.26 7.22 5.96
N ALA A 463 4.50 8.38 5.36
CA ALA A 463 3.44 9.19 4.77
C ALA A 463 2.79 8.49 3.56
N GLU A 464 3.59 7.87 2.68
CA GLU A 464 3.11 7.17 1.50
C GLU A 464 2.38 5.88 1.89
N LEU A 465 2.95 5.13 2.84
CA LEU A 465 2.32 3.92 3.38
C LEU A 465 0.97 4.25 4.02
N SER A 466 0.90 5.27 4.91
CA SER A 466 -0.35 5.69 5.54
C SER A 466 -1.39 6.07 4.50
N ALA A 467 -1.05 6.97 3.57
CA ALA A 467 -1.98 7.42 2.54
C ALA A 467 -2.53 6.26 1.68
N ALA A 468 -1.69 5.28 1.33
CA ALA A 468 -2.11 4.11 0.56
C ALA A 468 -3.05 3.20 1.36
N LEU A 469 -2.70 2.87 2.61
CA LEU A 469 -3.49 1.97 3.44
C LEU A 469 -4.80 2.62 3.90
N ASP A 470 -4.79 3.90 4.30
CA ASP A 470 -5.99 4.65 4.64
C ASP A 470 -6.96 4.73 3.45
N GLY A 471 -6.42 4.94 2.24
CA GLY A 471 -7.19 4.89 1.00
C GLY A 471 -7.88 3.55 0.78
N VAL A 472 -7.21 2.44 1.07
CA VAL A 472 -7.81 1.09 0.97
C VAL A 472 -8.96 0.92 1.98
N VAL A 473 -8.79 1.38 3.21
CA VAL A 473 -9.85 1.31 4.23
C VAL A 473 -11.07 2.11 3.78
N GLU A 474 -10.85 3.36 3.33
CA GLU A 474 -11.92 4.22 2.80
C GLU A 474 -12.67 3.54 1.65
N ASP A 475 -11.93 3.01 0.66
CA ASP A 475 -12.51 2.34 -0.50
C ASP A 475 -13.33 1.11 -0.11
N CYS A 476 -12.81 0.26 0.79
CA CYS A 476 -13.51 -0.95 1.25
C CYS A 476 -14.79 -0.61 2.01
N VAL A 477 -14.75 0.35 2.95
CA VAL A 477 -15.92 0.76 3.74
C VAL A 477 -17.01 1.34 2.85
N ASN A 478 -16.64 2.21 1.89
CA ASN A 478 -17.62 2.78 0.96
C ASN A 478 -18.14 1.76 -0.06
N HIS A 479 -17.30 0.78 -0.46
CA HIS A 479 -17.75 -0.30 -1.34
C HIS A 479 -18.83 -1.18 -0.68
N VAL A 480 -18.64 -1.54 0.58
CA VAL A 480 -19.59 -2.34 1.37
C VAL A 480 -20.80 -1.49 1.76
N GLY A 481 -20.59 -0.23 2.12
CA GLY A 481 -21.60 0.63 2.75
C GLY A 481 -21.83 0.26 4.21
N VAL A 482 -22.50 1.12 4.97
CA VAL A 482 -22.72 0.90 6.41
C VAL A 482 -24.16 1.19 6.80
N ASP A 483 -24.68 0.44 7.78
CA ASP A 483 -25.98 0.73 8.40
C ASP A 483 -25.83 1.80 9.49
N LEU A 484 -26.65 2.87 9.42
CA LEU A 484 -26.62 3.98 10.36
C LEU A 484 -26.95 3.58 11.80
N ASN A 485 -27.75 2.52 11.97
CA ASN A 485 -28.24 2.11 13.27
C ASN A 485 -27.25 1.20 14.01
N THR A 486 -26.39 0.47 13.28
CA THR A 486 -25.50 -0.54 13.87
C THR A 486 -24.02 -0.16 13.78
N ALA A 487 -23.63 0.65 12.80
CA ALA A 487 -22.21 0.98 12.56
C ALA A 487 -21.54 1.67 13.76
N SER A 488 -20.30 1.27 14.06
CA SER A 488 -19.46 1.96 15.03
C SER A 488 -19.06 3.35 14.52
N PHE A 489 -18.66 4.26 15.42
CA PHE A 489 -18.17 5.56 14.98
C PHE A 489 -16.89 5.44 14.13
N SER A 490 -16.04 4.43 14.41
CA SER A 490 -14.83 4.17 13.64
C SER A 490 -15.19 3.81 12.19
N LEU A 491 -16.15 2.92 11.99
CA LEU A 491 -16.62 2.54 10.65
C LEU A 491 -17.24 3.73 9.91
N LEU A 492 -18.08 4.51 10.59
CA LEU A 492 -18.71 5.72 10.04
C LEU A 492 -17.68 6.77 9.62
N SER A 493 -16.56 6.90 10.32
CA SER A 493 -15.54 7.92 10.01
C SER A 493 -14.79 7.69 8.70
N HIS A 494 -14.90 6.50 8.10
CA HIS A 494 -14.33 6.17 6.79
C HIS A 494 -15.33 6.33 5.62
N ILE A 495 -16.57 6.72 5.93
CA ILE A 495 -17.56 7.02 4.88
C ILE A 495 -17.23 8.37 4.21
N ALA A 496 -17.32 8.39 2.89
CA ALA A 496 -17.12 9.59 2.06
C ALA A 496 -17.89 10.80 2.64
N GLY A 497 -17.20 11.89 2.87
CA GLY A 497 -17.80 13.12 3.43
C GLY A 497 -18.08 13.11 4.95
N ILE A 498 -17.75 12.03 5.68
CA ILE A 498 -17.92 11.93 7.13
C ILE A 498 -16.57 11.95 7.83
N ASN A 499 -16.32 12.97 8.63
CA ASN A 499 -15.16 13.02 9.52
C ASN A 499 -15.48 12.45 10.91
N GLN A 500 -14.46 12.29 11.75
CA GLN A 500 -14.63 11.74 13.11
C GLN A 500 -15.67 12.49 13.97
N THR A 501 -15.76 13.82 13.83
CA THR A 501 -16.76 14.62 14.58
C THR A 501 -18.18 14.28 14.13
N ILE A 502 -18.41 14.22 12.82
CA ILE A 502 -19.72 13.87 12.25
C ILE A 502 -20.09 12.44 12.63
N ALA A 503 -19.14 11.50 12.54
CA ALA A 503 -19.36 10.10 12.94
C ALA A 503 -19.82 9.99 14.41
N LYS A 504 -19.15 10.68 15.33
CA LYS A 504 -19.58 10.77 16.74
C LYS A 504 -20.96 11.38 16.89
N ASN A 505 -21.26 12.45 16.18
CA ASN A 505 -22.58 13.09 16.22
C ASN A 505 -23.69 12.17 15.71
N ILE A 506 -23.43 11.31 14.72
CA ILE A 506 -24.38 10.29 14.26
C ILE A 506 -24.68 9.30 15.38
N VAL A 507 -23.65 8.79 16.05
CA VAL A 507 -23.81 7.85 17.18
C VAL A 507 -24.56 8.50 18.32
N THR A 508 -24.21 9.72 18.72
CA THR A 508 -24.91 10.49 19.75
C THR A 508 -26.39 10.69 19.40
N TYR A 509 -26.67 11.12 18.16
CA TYR A 509 -28.03 11.36 17.70
C TYR A 509 -28.91 10.10 17.84
N ARG A 510 -28.43 8.92 17.39
CA ARG A 510 -29.21 7.68 17.49
C ARG A 510 -29.39 7.21 18.95
N THR A 511 -28.42 7.50 19.82
CA THR A 511 -28.51 7.18 21.25
C THR A 511 -29.57 8.03 21.94
N GLU A 512 -29.65 9.32 21.61
CA GLU A 512 -30.57 10.28 22.22
C GLU A 512 -31.99 10.26 21.62
N ASN A 513 -32.10 10.02 20.31
CA ASN A 513 -33.36 10.16 19.55
C ASN A 513 -33.92 8.82 19.03
N GLY A 514 -33.25 7.71 19.34
CA GLY A 514 -33.59 6.39 18.82
C GLY A 514 -33.08 6.12 17.41
N ALA A 515 -33.39 4.95 16.87
CA ALA A 515 -32.93 4.50 15.56
C ALA A 515 -33.41 5.42 14.42
N PHE A 516 -32.58 5.58 13.41
CA PHE A 516 -32.96 6.24 12.16
C PHE A 516 -34.02 5.39 11.44
N THR A 517 -35.09 6.05 10.98
CA THR A 517 -36.19 5.43 10.22
C THR A 517 -36.17 5.79 8.75
N ASP A 518 -35.41 6.78 8.36
CA ASP A 518 -35.16 7.19 6.99
C ASP A 518 -33.84 7.93 6.83
N ARG A 519 -33.35 8.00 5.58
CA ARG A 519 -32.12 8.71 5.24
C ARG A 519 -32.22 10.22 5.43
N LYS A 520 -33.39 10.84 5.40
CA LYS A 520 -33.57 12.31 5.51
C LYS A 520 -33.30 12.79 6.94
N GLN A 521 -33.50 11.96 7.96
CA GLN A 521 -33.25 12.28 9.37
C GLN A 521 -31.79 12.66 9.65
N ARG A 522 -30.82 12.18 8.85
CA ARG A 522 -29.42 12.57 9.00
C ARG A 522 -29.18 14.06 8.83
N LYS A 523 -30.04 14.80 8.10
CA LYS A 523 -29.97 16.26 8.02
C LYS A 523 -30.12 16.96 9.38
N LYS A 524 -30.61 16.22 10.40
CA LYS A 524 -30.73 16.67 11.79
C LYS A 524 -29.47 16.44 12.61
N VAL A 525 -28.49 15.71 12.06
CA VAL A 525 -27.20 15.44 12.73
C VAL A 525 -26.33 16.70 12.69
N ALA A 526 -25.82 17.11 13.85
CA ALA A 526 -24.98 18.29 13.98
C ALA A 526 -23.73 18.20 13.09
N LYS A 527 -23.38 19.30 12.44
CA LYS A 527 -22.22 19.44 11.52
C LYS A 527 -22.28 18.62 10.21
N LEU A 528 -23.35 17.87 9.94
CA LEU A 528 -23.55 17.21 8.67
C LEU A 528 -24.20 18.18 7.67
N GLY A 529 -23.38 19.01 7.02
CA GLY A 529 -23.82 19.98 6.04
C GLY A 529 -24.21 19.37 4.68
N PRO A 530 -24.79 20.19 3.76
CA PRO A 530 -25.27 19.70 2.46
C PRO A 530 -24.21 18.99 1.60
N LYS A 531 -22.99 19.53 1.52
CA LYS A 531 -21.90 18.93 0.75
C LYS A 531 -21.47 17.55 1.31
N ALA A 532 -21.37 17.44 2.64
CA ALA A 532 -21.04 16.17 3.28
C ALA A 532 -22.17 15.16 3.11
N PHE A 533 -23.43 15.63 3.24
CA PHE A 533 -24.60 14.80 3.00
C PHE A 533 -24.66 14.25 1.58
N GLU A 534 -24.42 15.06 0.56
CA GLU A 534 -24.36 14.62 -0.83
C GLU A 534 -23.35 13.46 -1.00
N GLN A 535 -22.16 13.60 -0.42
CA GLN A 535 -21.12 12.59 -0.60
C GLN A 535 -21.39 11.30 0.17
N CYS A 536 -21.96 11.36 1.38
CA CYS A 536 -22.19 10.16 2.20
C CYS A 536 -23.51 9.45 1.91
N ALA A 537 -24.45 10.10 1.24
CA ALA A 537 -25.84 9.71 1.17
C ALA A 537 -26.07 8.28 0.66
N GLY A 538 -25.38 7.87 -0.39
CA GLY A 538 -25.55 6.56 -0.99
C GLY A 538 -24.83 5.44 -0.23
N PHE A 539 -23.82 5.76 0.59
CA PHE A 539 -23.04 4.78 1.34
C PHE A 539 -23.65 4.42 2.70
N LEU A 540 -24.59 5.24 3.18
CA LEU A 540 -25.27 5.03 4.45
C LEU A 540 -26.62 4.35 4.21
N ARG A 541 -26.87 3.21 4.84
CA ARG A 541 -28.11 2.44 4.76
C ARG A 541 -28.91 2.60 6.03
N VAL A 542 -30.22 2.39 5.92
CA VAL A 542 -31.14 2.35 7.06
C VAL A 542 -31.98 1.08 6.92
N SER A 543 -31.61 0.05 7.66
CA SER A 543 -32.38 -1.20 7.69
C SER A 543 -33.77 -0.96 8.28
N GLY A 544 -34.80 -1.54 7.67
CA GLY A 544 -36.18 -1.34 8.10
C GLY A 544 -36.76 0.04 7.84
N ALA A 545 -36.13 0.85 6.95
CA ALA A 545 -36.64 2.17 6.58
C ALA A 545 -38.01 2.10 5.89
N LYS A 546 -38.80 3.20 6.05
CA LYS A 546 -40.10 3.35 5.38
C LYS A 546 -39.98 3.30 3.85
N ASN A 547 -38.92 3.90 3.30
CA ASN A 547 -38.59 3.79 1.88
C ASN A 547 -37.56 2.67 1.70
N PRO A 548 -37.88 1.58 0.99
CA PRO A 548 -36.95 0.50 0.77
C PRO A 548 -35.63 0.91 0.11
N LEU A 549 -35.62 1.98 -0.70
CA LEU A 549 -34.41 2.51 -1.30
C LEU A 549 -33.41 3.04 -0.26
N ASP A 550 -33.86 3.39 0.94
CA ASP A 550 -32.97 3.81 2.03
C ASP A 550 -32.09 2.66 2.56
N ASN A 551 -32.46 1.41 2.27
CA ASN A 551 -31.65 0.23 2.58
C ASN A 551 -30.83 -0.26 1.36
N THR A 552 -30.60 0.58 0.35
CA THR A 552 -29.82 0.23 -0.85
C THR A 552 -28.63 1.17 -0.98
N ALA A 553 -27.69 0.91 -1.89
CA ALA A 553 -26.65 1.87 -2.27
C ALA A 553 -27.10 2.86 -3.37
N VAL A 554 -28.38 2.91 -3.71
CA VAL A 554 -28.91 3.93 -4.63
C VAL A 554 -28.81 5.30 -3.99
N HIS A 555 -28.19 6.25 -4.68
CA HIS A 555 -28.08 7.63 -4.19
C HIS A 555 -29.46 8.31 -4.21
N PRO A 556 -29.80 9.16 -3.22
CA PRO A 556 -31.10 9.85 -3.19
C PRO A 556 -31.42 10.68 -4.42
N GLU A 557 -30.41 11.22 -5.11
CA GLU A 557 -30.58 11.91 -6.41
C GLU A 557 -31.17 11.01 -7.49
N SER A 558 -30.96 9.70 -7.41
CA SER A 558 -31.41 8.71 -8.40
C SER A 558 -32.67 7.95 -7.96
N TYR A 559 -33.38 8.36 -6.90
CA TYR A 559 -34.60 7.68 -6.45
C TYR A 559 -35.70 7.73 -7.51
N GLY A 560 -35.90 8.87 -8.15
CA GLY A 560 -36.87 8.97 -9.26
C GLY A 560 -36.55 8.04 -10.42
N ALA A 561 -35.26 7.91 -10.75
CA ALA A 561 -34.82 6.96 -11.80
C ALA A 561 -35.03 5.51 -11.36
N ALA A 562 -34.76 5.17 -10.09
CA ALA A 562 -34.99 3.82 -9.55
C ALA A 562 -36.48 3.45 -9.55
N GLU A 563 -37.36 4.37 -9.16
CA GLU A 563 -38.83 4.18 -9.19
C GLU A 563 -39.31 3.96 -10.63
N GLN A 564 -38.80 4.72 -11.60
CA GLN A 564 -39.16 4.57 -13.00
C GLN A 564 -38.64 3.24 -13.58
N ILE A 565 -37.43 2.80 -13.20
CA ILE A 565 -36.89 1.48 -13.60
C ILE A 565 -37.79 0.36 -13.06
N LEU A 566 -38.24 0.44 -11.79
CA LEU A 566 -39.16 -0.53 -11.21
C LEU A 566 -40.47 -0.59 -11.97
N GLN A 567 -41.07 0.58 -12.28
CA GLN A 567 -42.33 0.66 -13.07
C GLN A 567 -42.18 0.04 -14.46
N GLU A 568 -41.06 0.30 -15.15
CA GLU A 568 -40.80 -0.31 -16.48
C GLU A 568 -40.64 -1.83 -16.39
N CYS A 569 -40.20 -2.36 -15.22
CA CYS A 569 -40.13 -3.80 -14.97
C CYS A 569 -41.43 -4.39 -14.37
N GLY A 570 -42.49 -3.59 -14.16
CA GLY A 570 -43.78 -4.04 -13.63
C GLY A 570 -43.82 -4.17 -12.11
N PHE A 571 -42.90 -3.52 -11.37
CA PHE A 571 -42.82 -3.54 -9.92
C PHE A 571 -43.07 -2.18 -9.28
N GLN A 572 -43.45 -2.18 -8.00
CA GLN A 572 -43.55 -1.00 -7.15
C GLN A 572 -42.50 -1.05 -6.03
N LEU A 573 -42.25 0.08 -5.37
CA LEU A 573 -41.30 0.17 -4.25
C LEU A 573 -41.63 -0.81 -3.11
N ALA A 574 -42.91 -1.07 -2.85
CA ALA A 574 -43.34 -1.99 -1.82
C ALA A 574 -42.91 -3.45 -2.11
N ASP A 575 -42.79 -3.82 -3.38
CA ASP A 575 -42.48 -5.19 -3.79
C ASP A 575 -41.04 -5.60 -3.50
N ILE A 576 -40.13 -4.63 -3.32
CA ILE A 576 -38.72 -4.88 -3.02
C ILE A 576 -38.41 -4.80 -1.52
N ALA A 577 -39.39 -4.49 -0.67
CA ALA A 577 -39.18 -4.34 0.77
C ALA A 577 -38.77 -5.68 1.43
N GLY A 578 -37.49 -5.86 1.72
CA GLY A 578 -36.97 -7.04 2.43
C GLY A 578 -37.02 -8.35 1.64
N GLN A 579 -37.17 -8.31 0.32
CA GLN A 579 -37.24 -9.48 -0.56
C GLN A 579 -36.22 -9.40 -1.70
N ASP A 580 -35.62 -10.53 -2.03
CA ASP A 580 -34.79 -10.70 -3.21
C ASP A 580 -35.70 -10.81 -4.45
N ARG A 581 -35.39 -10.00 -5.48
CA ARG A 581 -36.13 -9.91 -6.73
C ARG A 581 -35.19 -10.02 -7.93
N SER A 582 -34.53 -11.16 -8.05
CA SER A 582 -33.57 -11.42 -9.15
C SER A 582 -34.19 -11.34 -10.54
N GLU A 583 -35.52 -11.50 -10.66
CA GLU A 583 -36.27 -11.36 -11.91
C GLU A 583 -36.24 -9.93 -12.50
N ILE A 584 -36.05 -8.89 -11.67
CA ILE A 584 -36.03 -7.49 -12.14
C ILE A 584 -34.94 -7.27 -13.20
N GLY A 585 -33.74 -7.79 -12.97
CA GLY A 585 -32.63 -7.65 -13.93
C GLY A 585 -32.84 -8.44 -15.22
N ALA A 586 -33.51 -9.59 -15.16
CA ALA A 586 -33.86 -10.37 -16.32
C ALA A 586 -34.88 -9.62 -17.19
N ILE A 587 -35.94 -9.06 -16.59
CA ILE A 587 -36.97 -8.26 -17.25
C ILE A 587 -36.37 -6.99 -17.87
N ALA A 588 -35.50 -6.28 -17.09
CA ALA A 588 -34.82 -5.09 -17.58
C ALA A 588 -33.95 -5.36 -18.83
N LYS A 589 -33.29 -6.53 -18.87
CA LYS A 589 -32.53 -6.96 -20.06
C LYS A 589 -33.40 -7.21 -21.25
N GLN A 590 -34.64 -7.79 -21.09
CA GLN A 590 -35.62 -8.00 -22.16
C GLN A 590 -36.14 -6.68 -22.69
N HIS A 591 -36.39 -5.69 -21.84
CA HIS A 591 -36.86 -4.36 -22.25
C HIS A 591 -35.75 -3.50 -22.87
N GLY A 592 -34.47 -3.90 -22.68
CA GLY A 592 -33.29 -3.21 -23.19
C GLY A 592 -32.80 -2.09 -22.27
N ILE A 593 -31.61 -2.27 -21.71
CA ILE A 593 -30.99 -1.33 -20.76
C ILE A 593 -30.91 0.09 -21.30
N SER A 594 -30.56 0.24 -22.59
CA SER A 594 -30.48 1.55 -23.28
C SER A 594 -31.82 2.27 -23.35
N ALA A 595 -32.92 1.53 -23.58
CA ALA A 595 -34.27 2.09 -23.61
C ALA A 595 -34.71 2.57 -22.22
N ILE A 596 -34.45 1.75 -21.20
CA ILE A 596 -34.72 2.10 -19.79
C ILE A 596 -33.90 3.33 -19.37
N ALA A 597 -32.64 3.40 -19.74
CA ALA A 597 -31.74 4.51 -19.43
C ALA A 597 -32.30 5.84 -19.98
N LYS A 598 -32.73 5.84 -21.22
CA LYS A 598 -33.35 7.02 -21.86
C LYS A 598 -34.63 7.47 -21.14
N LYS A 599 -35.49 6.53 -20.76
CA LYS A 599 -36.72 6.84 -20.02
C LYS A 599 -36.46 7.36 -18.63
N ALA A 600 -35.53 6.73 -17.91
CA ALA A 600 -35.15 7.11 -16.55
C ALA A 600 -34.26 8.37 -16.48
N GLY A 601 -33.78 8.89 -17.62
CA GLY A 601 -32.97 10.11 -17.70
C GLY A 601 -31.58 9.96 -17.09
N VAL A 602 -31.04 8.72 -17.07
CA VAL A 602 -29.70 8.39 -16.52
C VAL A 602 -28.93 7.54 -17.51
N GLY A 603 -27.60 7.43 -17.30
CA GLY A 603 -26.76 6.59 -18.15
C GLY A 603 -26.93 5.08 -17.90
N GLU A 604 -26.55 4.26 -18.88
CA GLU A 604 -26.57 2.79 -18.72
C GLU A 604 -25.78 2.26 -17.52
N PRO A 605 -24.58 2.82 -17.18
CA PRO A 605 -23.86 2.39 -15.99
C PRO A 605 -24.68 2.58 -14.70
N THR A 606 -25.36 3.72 -14.57
CA THR A 606 -26.23 4.01 -13.41
C THR A 606 -27.45 3.07 -13.39
N VAL A 607 -28.07 2.77 -14.53
CA VAL A 607 -29.17 1.77 -14.60
C VAL A 607 -28.70 0.41 -14.11
N ARG A 608 -27.55 -0.06 -14.56
CA ARG A 608 -26.99 -1.36 -14.14
C ARG A 608 -26.70 -1.41 -12.65
N ASP A 609 -26.18 -0.32 -12.07
CA ASP A 609 -25.93 -0.23 -10.63
C ASP A 609 -27.25 -0.21 -9.84
N ILE A 610 -28.24 0.56 -10.27
CA ILE A 610 -29.57 0.60 -9.65
C ILE A 610 -30.21 -0.78 -9.69
N LEU A 611 -30.21 -1.48 -10.83
CA LEU A 611 -30.78 -2.81 -10.96
C LEU A 611 -30.19 -3.80 -9.96
N LYS A 612 -28.88 -3.83 -9.78
CA LYS A 612 -28.21 -4.69 -8.79
C LYS A 612 -28.70 -4.44 -7.37
N GLU A 613 -28.94 -3.18 -7.03
CA GLU A 613 -29.42 -2.79 -5.70
C GLU A 613 -30.92 -3.08 -5.52
N LEU A 614 -31.72 -3.03 -6.59
CA LEU A 614 -33.15 -3.37 -6.58
C LEU A 614 -33.38 -4.87 -6.52
N GLU A 615 -32.52 -5.66 -7.17
CA GLU A 615 -32.57 -7.14 -7.11
C GLU A 615 -32.40 -7.65 -5.69
N LYS A 616 -31.54 -7.03 -4.90
CA LYS A 616 -31.24 -7.44 -3.52
C LYS A 616 -31.01 -6.22 -2.62
N PRO A 617 -32.06 -5.60 -2.07
CA PRO A 617 -31.91 -4.48 -1.14
C PRO A 617 -31.12 -4.89 0.10
N GLY A 618 -30.19 -4.04 0.54
CA GLY A 618 -29.31 -4.35 1.69
C GLY A 618 -28.17 -5.32 1.37
N ARG A 619 -27.90 -5.57 0.08
CA ARG A 619 -26.82 -6.46 -0.37
C ARG A 619 -25.47 -6.04 0.23
N ASP A 620 -24.79 -7.02 0.82
CA ASP A 620 -23.37 -6.94 1.17
C ASP A 620 -22.60 -7.63 0.03
N PRO A 621 -21.71 -6.92 -0.68
CA PRO A 621 -20.95 -7.52 -1.78
C PRO A 621 -20.04 -8.68 -1.34
N ARG A 622 -19.74 -8.78 -0.05
CA ARG A 622 -18.94 -9.88 0.53
C ARG A 622 -19.70 -11.19 0.67
N ASP A 623 -21.05 -11.16 0.62
CA ASP A 623 -21.88 -12.37 0.69
C ASP A 623 -21.74 -13.28 -0.55
N GLU A 624 -21.18 -12.75 -1.64
CA GLU A 624 -20.90 -13.51 -2.86
C GLU A 624 -19.53 -14.20 -2.84
N LEU A 625 -18.70 -13.92 -1.84
CA LEU A 625 -17.40 -14.54 -1.66
C LEU A 625 -17.54 -15.91 -0.98
N PRO A 626 -16.57 -16.83 -1.19
CA PRO A 626 -16.54 -18.08 -0.46
C PRO A 626 -16.54 -17.81 1.06
N PRO A 627 -17.33 -18.60 1.83
CA PRO A 627 -17.34 -18.46 3.29
C PRO A 627 -15.96 -18.79 3.88
N PRO A 628 -15.65 -18.31 5.09
CA PRO A 628 -14.41 -18.66 5.77
C PRO A 628 -14.22 -20.16 5.89
N LEU A 629 -13.01 -20.65 5.66
CA LEU A 629 -12.70 -22.09 5.75
C LEU A 629 -12.60 -22.50 7.24
N LEU A 630 -13.71 -22.97 7.78
CA LEU A 630 -13.78 -23.49 9.14
C LEU A 630 -13.31 -24.96 9.18
N ARG A 631 -12.56 -25.32 10.21
CA ARG A 631 -12.01 -26.66 10.45
C ARG A 631 -12.76 -27.38 11.57
N SER A 632 -13.03 -28.66 11.37
CA SER A 632 -13.69 -29.53 12.38
C SER A 632 -12.94 -30.84 12.61
N GLY A 633 -11.81 -31.04 11.91
CA GLY A 633 -11.05 -32.31 11.91
C GLY A 633 -9.77 -32.30 12.73
N ASP A 634 -9.02 -33.40 12.62
CA ASP A 634 -7.70 -33.54 13.25
C ASP A 634 -6.68 -32.57 12.65
N ILE A 635 -5.75 -32.12 13.51
CA ILE A 635 -4.66 -31.26 13.11
C ILE A 635 -3.61 -32.11 12.40
N MET A 636 -3.21 -31.71 11.19
CA MET A 636 -2.06 -32.29 10.51
C MET A 636 -0.78 -31.67 11.04
N GLU A 637 0.23 -32.52 11.27
CA GLU A 637 1.57 -32.08 11.59
C GLU A 637 2.46 -32.03 10.33
N LEU A 638 3.53 -31.24 10.39
CA LEU A 638 4.50 -31.13 9.28
C LEU A 638 5.05 -32.48 8.82
N LYS A 639 5.23 -33.43 9.76
CA LYS A 639 5.67 -34.81 9.48
C LYS A 639 4.66 -35.66 8.72
N ASP A 640 3.39 -35.29 8.74
CA ASP A 640 2.30 -36.02 8.07
C ASP A 640 2.21 -35.67 6.59
N LEU A 641 2.83 -34.54 6.19
CA LEU A 641 2.87 -34.11 4.80
C LEU A 641 3.85 -34.95 3.98
N LYS A 642 3.38 -35.41 2.83
CA LYS A 642 4.18 -36.20 1.88
C LYS A 642 4.20 -35.52 0.51
N PRO A 643 5.32 -35.51 -0.20
CA PRO A 643 5.36 -35.05 -1.58
C PRO A 643 4.26 -35.70 -2.44
N GLY A 644 3.57 -34.90 -3.25
CA GLY A 644 2.43 -35.30 -4.06
C GLY A 644 1.07 -35.26 -3.34
N MET A 645 1.02 -35.03 -2.04
CA MET A 645 -0.24 -34.93 -1.28
C MET A 645 -1.04 -33.71 -1.74
N GLU A 646 -2.32 -33.93 -2.06
CA GLU A 646 -3.28 -32.86 -2.41
C GLU A 646 -3.89 -32.28 -1.13
N LEU A 647 -3.87 -30.95 -1.03
CA LEU A 647 -4.39 -30.21 0.11
C LEU A 647 -5.25 -29.03 -0.37
N VAL A 648 -6.15 -28.60 0.49
CA VAL A 648 -6.87 -27.33 0.31
C VAL A 648 -6.36 -26.36 1.37
N GLY A 649 -5.96 -25.17 0.97
CA GLY A 649 -5.43 -24.17 1.88
C GLY A 649 -5.93 -22.78 1.56
N THR A 650 -5.66 -21.85 2.47
CA THR A 650 -6.02 -20.44 2.32
C THR A 650 -4.75 -19.62 2.09
N VAL A 651 -4.73 -18.78 1.07
CA VAL A 651 -3.64 -17.85 0.80
C VAL A 651 -3.57 -16.82 1.93
N ARG A 652 -2.48 -16.84 2.70
CA ARG A 652 -2.25 -15.95 3.85
C ARG A 652 -1.58 -14.64 3.46
N ASN A 653 -0.62 -14.73 2.55
CA ASN A 653 0.15 -13.57 2.11
C ASN A 653 0.61 -13.77 0.67
N VAL A 654 0.69 -12.68 -0.08
CA VAL A 654 1.23 -12.64 -1.44
C VAL A 654 2.41 -11.69 -1.47
N ILE A 655 3.52 -12.16 -2.01
CA ILE A 655 4.79 -11.43 -2.12
C ILE A 655 5.32 -11.52 -3.55
N ASP A 656 6.31 -10.72 -3.91
CA ASP A 656 6.82 -10.61 -5.30
C ASP A 656 7.21 -11.95 -5.93
N PHE A 657 7.73 -12.89 -5.15
CA PHE A 657 8.23 -14.18 -5.65
C PHE A 657 7.30 -15.37 -5.42
N GLY A 658 6.10 -15.17 -4.86
CA GLY A 658 5.15 -16.22 -4.61
C GLY A 658 4.05 -15.89 -3.65
N CYS A 659 3.37 -16.92 -3.12
CA CYS A 659 2.39 -16.75 -2.06
C CYS A 659 2.55 -17.80 -0.96
N PHE A 660 2.19 -17.43 0.26
CA PHE A 660 2.13 -18.32 1.40
C PHE A 660 0.72 -18.85 1.57
N VAL A 661 0.59 -20.16 1.72
CA VAL A 661 -0.70 -20.85 1.83
C VAL A 661 -0.74 -21.63 3.14
N ASP A 662 -1.73 -21.35 3.96
CA ASP A 662 -2.06 -22.13 5.15
C ASP A 662 -2.80 -23.41 4.72
N VAL A 663 -2.15 -24.53 4.84
CA VAL A 663 -2.68 -25.85 4.48
C VAL A 663 -3.15 -26.67 5.71
N GLY A 664 -3.24 -26.02 6.87
CA GLY A 664 -3.70 -26.68 8.09
C GLY A 664 -2.60 -27.28 8.95
N VAL A 665 -1.34 -27.05 8.59
CA VAL A 665 -0.17 -27.30 9.44
C VAL A 665 0.34 -26.00 10.03
N HIS A 666 1.21 -26.07 11.03
CA HIS A 666 1.68 -24.88 11.75
C HIS A 666 2.43 -23.86 10.87
N GLU A 667 3.14 -24.36 9.86
CA GLU A 667 3.95 -23.53 8.96
C GLU A 667 3.19 -23.29 7.65
N ASP A 668 3.16 -22.05 7.18
CA ASP A 668 2.60 -21.74 5.88
C ASP A 668 3.51 -22.33 4.77
N GLY A 669 2.91 -22.96 3.78
CA GLY A 669 3.61 -23.46 2.62
C GLY A 669 3.84 -22.37 1.59
N LEU A 670 5.05 -22.32 1.00
CA LEU A 670 5.38 -21.39 -0.07
C LEU A 670 5.03 -22.01 -1.44
N VAL A 671 4.19 -21.32 -2.19
CA VAL A 671 4.01 -21.53 -3.63
C VAL A 671 4.83 -20.47 -4.36
N HIS A 672 5.95 -20.87 -4.96
CA HIS A 672 6.77 -19.97 -5.77
C HIS A 672 5.99 -19.48 -7.00
N ILE A 673 6.27 -18.27 -7.50
CA ILE A 673 5.56 -17.67 -8.65
C ILE A 673 5.49 -18.60 -9.86
N SER A 674 6.56 -19.37 -10.13
CA SER A 674 6.60 -20.36 -11.21
C SER A 674 5.71 -21.59 -10.99
N GLN A 675 5.17 -21.77 -9.79
CA GLN A 675 4.34 -22.91 -9.38
C GLN A 675 2.87 -22.55 -9.20
N ILE A 676 2.48 -21.28 -9.43
CA ILE A 676 1.09 -20.81 -9.26
C ILE A 676 0.23 -21.25 -10.45
N CYS A 677 0.66 -20.95 -11.68
CA CYS A 677 -0.08 -21.29 -12.90
C CYS A 677 0.87 -21.58 -14.09
N ASP A 678 0.33 -22.14 -15.17
CA ASP A 678 1.14 -22.50 -16.35
C ASP A 678 1.46 -21.31 -17.25
N ARG A 679 0.66 -20.25 -17.22
CA ARG A 679 0.96 -19.01 -17.94
C ARG A 679 2.04 -18.21 -17.24
N PHE A 680 2.82 -17.45 -18.00
CA PHE A 680 3.76 -16.48 -17.42
C PHE A 680 2.99 -15.33 -16.75
N ILE A 681 3.31 -15.06 -15.50
CA ILE A 681 2.79 -13.94 -14.72
C ILE A 681 3.98 -13.12 -14.22
N LYS A 682 3.83 -11.80 -14.22
CA LYS A 682 4.86 -10.87 -13.71
C LYS A 682 4.82 -10.77 -12.19
N HIS A 683 3.63 -10.88 -11.62
CA HIS A 683 3.40 -10.81 -10.19
C HIS A 683 2.34 -11.84 -9.75
N PRO A 684 2.50 -12.49 -8.57
CA PRO A 684 1.55 -13.51 -8.10
C PRO A 684 0.10 -13.02 -7.97
N LEU A 685 -0.13 -11.75 -7.66
CA LEU A 685 -1.48 -11.15 -7.58
C LEU A 685 -2.27 -11.19 -8.89
N GLU A 686 -1.61 -11.46 -10.04
CA GLU A 686 -2.31 -11.69 -11.30
C GLU A 686 -3.07 -13.02 -11.35
N ALA A 687 -2.76 -13.94 -10.43
CA ALA A 687 -3.31 -15.29 -10.42
C ALA A 687 -3.93 -15.72 -9.10
N VAL A 688 -3.52 -15.12 -7.96
CA VAL A 688 -4.02 -15.50 -6.62
C VAL A 688 -4.22 -14.24 -5.75
N LYS A 689 -5.10 -14.36 -4.75
CA LYS A 689 -5.43 -13.28 -3.81
C LYS A 689 -5.33 -13.76 -2.38
N VAL A 690 -4.97 -12.85 -1.45
CA VAL A 690 -4.99 -13.15 -0.01
C VAL A 690 -6.42 -13.51 0.42
N GLY A 691 -6.55 -14.54 1.26
CA GLY A 691 -7.86 -15.08 1.67
C GLY A 691 -8.50 -16.05 0.68
N GLU A 692 -7.94 -16.21 -0.51
CA GLU A 692 -8.44 -17.17 -1.50
C GLU A 692 -8.19 -18.61 -1.05
N VAL A 693 -9.22 -19.45 -1.19
CA VAL A 693 -9.10 -20.89 -0.94
C VAL A 693 -8.60 -21.57 -2.21
N VAL A 694 -7.45 -22.20 -2.12
CA VAL A 694 -6.73 -22.79 -3.25
C VAL A 694 -6.43 -24.26 -3.03
N LYS A 695 -6.43 -25.02 -4.11
CA LYS A 695 -5.96 -26.40 -4.12
C LYS A 695 -4.46 -26.40 -4.41
N VAL A 696 -3.70 -27.09 -3.59
CA VAL A 696 -2.24 -27.20 -3.70
C VAL A 696 -1.75 -28.64 -3.54
N TRP A 697 -0.60 -28.92 -4.06
CA TRP A 697 0.11 -30.19 -3.87
C TRP A 697 1.46 -29.94 -3.22
N VAL A 698 1.82 -30.81 -2.29
CA VAL A 698 3.13 -30.76 -1.61
C VAL A 698 4.22 -31.16 -2.59
N LEU A 699 5.19 -30.28 -2.81
CA LEU A 699 6.40 -30.54 -3.60
C LEU A 699 7.49 -31.16 -2.74
N ASP A 700 7.78 -30.51 -1.60
CA ASP A 700 8.85 -30.90 -0.70
C ASP A 700 8.56 -30.41 0.73
N VAL A 701 9.11 -31.10 1.73
CA VAL A 701 8.98 -30.75 3.14
C VAL A 701 10.34 -30.82 3.83
N ASP A 702 10.90 -29.69 4.20
CA ASP A 702 12.12 -29.58 5.00
C ASP A 702 11.76 -29.54 6.50
N LEU A 703 11.80 -30.69 7.15
CA LEU A 703 11.49 -30.82 8.58
C LEU A 703 12.51 -30.08 9.47
N LYS A 704 13.77 -29.93 9.03
CA LYS A 704 14.82 -29.23 9.81
C LYS A 704 14.63 -27.72 9.80
N ARG A 705 14.32 -27.16 8.62
CA ARG A 705 14.09 -25.72 8.43
C ARG A 705 12.62 -25.33 8.59
N LYS A 706 11.74 -26.30 8.85
CA LYS A 706 10.29 -26.10 8.94
C LYS A 706 9.72 -25.37 7.71
N ARG A 707 10.08 -25.82 6.51
CA ARG A 707 9.62 -25.21 5.26
C ARG A 707 8.82 -26.21 4.45
N ILE A 708 7.75 -25.73 3.83
CA ILE A 708 6.90 -26.51 2.92
C ILE A 708 6.95 -25.83 1.56
N ALA A 709 7.33 -26.58 0.54
CA ALA A 709 7.21 -26.14 -0.85
C ALA A 709 5.93 -26.72 -1.44
N LEU A 710 5.11 -25.85 -2.02
CA LEU A 710 3.81 -26.19 -2.58
C LEU A 710 3.76 -25.82 -4.07
N THR A 711 2.84 -26.45 -4.79
CA THR A 711 2.48 -26.08 -6.17
C THR A 711 0.96 -26.06 -6.34
N MET A 712 0.45 -25.12 -7.12
CA MET A 712 -0.95 -25.12 -7.59
C MET A 712 -1.13 -25.87 -8.90
N LYS A 713 -0.03 -26.35 -9.49
CA LYS A 713 -0.06 -27.15 -10.72
C LYS A 713 -0.30 -28.60 -10.37
N PRO A 714 -1.38 -29.22 -10.89
CA PRO A 714 -1.61 -30.63 -10.63
C PRO A 714 -0.42 -31.47 -11.12
N PRO A 715 0.04 -32.50 -10.36
CA PRO A 715 1.10 -33.38 -10.80
C PRO A 715 0.70 -33.99 -12.13
N LYS A 716 1.62 -33.95 -13.11
CA LYS A 716 1.39 -34.63 -14.38
C LYS A 716 1.17 -36.10 -14.06
N LYS A 717 0.03 -36.64 -14.44
CA LYS A 717 -0.20 -38.11 -14.40
C LYS A 717 0.87 -38.73 -15.28
N GLY A 718 1.83 -39.42 -14.63
CA GLY A 718 2.80 -40.24 -15.30
C GLY A 718 2.18 -41.45 -16.00
#